data_fdc1a965cc3598d8204fef56b81290c3
#
_entry.id   fdc1a965cc3598d8204fef56b81290c3
#
_cell.length_a   1.000
_cell.length_b   1.000
_cell.length_c   1.000
_cell.angle_alpha   90.00
_cell.angle_beta   90.00
_cell.angle_gamma   90.00
#
_symmetry.space_group_name_H-M   'P 1'
#
loop_
_entity.id
_entity.type
_entity.pdbx_description
1 polymer ?
#
loop_
_entity_poly.entity_id
_entity_poly.type
_entity_poly.pdbx_seq_one_letter_code
_entity_poly.pdbx_strand_id
1 'polypeptide(L)'
;MAEGANRKISAASARAHTRRPNNNNTSFHFPTGMLKKVLPLLFVGILAWAYQAIQPPPPKICGSPEGPAITSPRIKLSDGRHLAYIENGVSKDSAKHKIVFVHGFDCCRHDSLAKYLSPDLIEELGLYIVSFDRPGYGESDPNPNRTVKSMASDIEELADQLKLGSKFYVVGFSLGGQVIWSVLKYIPHRVAGAALIAPVFNHWWTDFPANLSKEVFEQQTPCSDRWALRVAHYIPWLTYWWNTQNWFPYMSAVAHSPDILSSQDREIVMLPLRQARKTYMVRQQGEFESIHRDIIVTFGKWEFSPLELKNPFPNNEGSVHLWHGDEDKIVPISPQRYIAQQLPWIHFHELTGAGHLFPEAEGMCDKIIKELLKTLALLFVGILAWAYQAIQPPPPKICGTVEGPPVTAPRIKLSDGRHLAYKEQGMSKDSAKHKIVFVHGIDSCRHDTFAGFLSRELVEDLGIYIVSFDRPGYGESDPNPKRTVKSMALDIEELADQLGLGSKFYVIGFSMGGQVLWSVLKYIPHRIAGAALIAPVVNYWWPGLPANLSNAAFNRELWNDRLTYSVSHHAPWLAYWWNTQKWFPSSSVLNLSLDVLSSEDKEFALLRERARKTYTAHVKQQGEYESVHRDLMVGFGKWEFSPLELENPFPNNEGSVHLWHGDEDRLVSVLLQRYIAQRLPWIHYHELTGAGHLFPEARKMWGTIVKELLLVKE
;
A
#
# COMPACT_ATOMS: atom_id res chain seq x y z
N MET A 1 64.37 73.39 17.50
CA MET A 1 64.80 74.55 18.37
C MET A 1 64.19 74.26 19.71
N ALA A 2 65.02 74.03 20.48
CA ALA A 2 65.81 74.49 21.66
C ALA A 2 65.20 73.87 22.91
N GLU A 3 65.98 73.05 23.56
CA GLU A 3 66.78 73.25 24.74
C GLU A 3 65.93 73.40 26.00
N GLY A 4 66.00 72.55 26.96
CA GLY A 4 67.18 72.22 27.76
C GLY A 4 67.13 72.95 29.11
N ALA A 5 66.91 72.22 30.18
CA ALA A 5 67.51 72.70 31.46
C ALA A 5 67.48 71.58 32.53
N ASN A 6 68.62 70.96 32.68
CA ASN A 6 69.00 70.21 33.88
C ASN A 6 69.08 71.14 35.09
N ARG A 7 68.44 70.83 36.21
CA ARG A 7 68.77 71.40 37.52
C ARG A 7 69.25 70.31 38.48
N LYS A 8 70.55 70.29 38.69
CA LYS A 8 71.22 69.56 39.77
C LYS A 8 70.83 70.15 41.11
N ILE A 9 70.28 69.31 41.95
CA ILE A 9 70.09 69.71 43.38
C ILE A 9 71.34 69.31 44.17
N SER A 10 71.92 70.30 44.92
CA SER A 10 73.17 70.19 45.59
C SER A 10 73.09 69.30 46.85
N ALA A 11 74.25 68.66 47.19
CA ALA A 11 74.43 67.69 48.26
C ALA A 11 74.33 68.32 49.74
N ALA A 12 73.90 69.57 49.86
CA ALA A 12 73.78 70.20 51.14
C ALA A 12 72.42 70.11 51.87
N SER A 13 71.37 69.60 51.19
CA SER A 13 70.00 69.49 51.75
C SER A 13 69.72 68.14 52.44
N ALA A 14 70.69 67.23 52.48
CA ALA A 14 70.43 65.83 52.94
C ALA A 14 70.84 65.60 54.43
N ARG A 15 71.18 66.71 55.24
CA ARG A 15 71.67 66.49 56.60
C ARG A 15 70.85 67.10 57.75
N ALA A 16 69.58 67.36 57.60
CA ALA A 16 68.85 68.04 58.66
C ALA A 16 67.56 67.34 59.07
N HIS A 17 67.46 66.05 59.24
CA HIS A 17 66.38 65.47 60.06
C HIS A 17 66.68 64.01 60.44
N THR A 18 67.60 63.85 61.46
CA THR A 18 67.64 62.65 62.27
C THR A 18 67.17 63.00 63.67
N ARG A 19 65.90 62.91 63.96
CA ARG A 19 65.36 62.71 65.29
C ARG A 19 64.62 61.41 65.36
N ARG A 20 65.13 60.45 66.10
CA ARG A 20 64.41 59.25 66.53
C ARG A 20 63.27 59.64 67.45
N PRO A 21 62.09 59.05 67.28
CA PRO A 21 61.21 58.71 68.38
C PRO A 21 61.29 57.19 68.61
N ASN A 22 61.47 56.85 69.83
CA ASN A 22 61.31 55.54 70.40
C ASN A 22 59.85 55.17 70.34
N ASN A 23 59.45 54.07 69.56
CA ASN A 23 58.15 53.50 69.64
C ASN A 23 58.32 52.00 69.69
N ASN A 24 57.98 51.43 70.80
CA ASN A 24 57.72 50.01 70.99
C ASN A 24 56.49 49.61 70.17
N ASN A 25 56.72 49.16 68.93
CA ASN A 25 55.71 48.45 68.19
C ASN A 25 56.17 47.01 68.09
N THR A 26 55.51 46.16 68.84
CA THR A 26 55.50 44.71 68.61
C THR A 26 55.00 44.41 67.21
N SER A 27 55.93 44.35 66.29
CA SER A 27 55.62 43.78 64.96
C SER A 27 55.35 42.29 65.13
N PHE A 28 54.12 41.90 64.91
CA PHE A 28 53.77 40.48 64.62
C PHE A 28 54.51 40.07 63.38
N HIS A 29 55.67 39.47 63.50
CA HIS A 29 56.28 38.73 62.40
C HIS A 29 55.52 37.41 62.22
N PHE A 30 54.64 37.39 61.31
CA PHE A 30 54.16 36.10 60.76
C PHE A 30 55.38 35.37 60.23
N PRO A 31 55.65 34.12 60.65
CA PRO A 31 56.77 33.36 60.12
C PRO A 31 56.49 33.08 58.65
N THR A 32 57.27 33.67 57.75
CA THR A 32 57.15 33.49 56.26
C THR A 32 57.21 32.04 55.83
N GLY A 33 57.76 31.14 56.68
CA GLY A 33 57.74 29.70 56.47
C GLY A 33 56.37 29.06 56.72
N MET A 34 55.53 29.57 57.61
CA MET A 34 54.16 29.10 57.83
C MET A 34 53.23 29.58 56.74
N LEU A 35 53.38 30.81 56.24
CA LEU A 35 52.57 31.34 55.12
C LEU A 35 52.74 30.52 53.85
N LYS A 36 53.96 30.08 53.55
CA LYS A 36 54.25 29.18 52.34
C LYS A 36 53.63 27.81 52.47
N LYS A 37 53.28 27.29 53.64
CA LYS A 37 52.61 25.98 53.85
C LYS A 37 51.10 26.13 54.03
N VAL A 38 50.60 27.21 54.61
CA VAL A 38 49.21 27.48 54.90
C VAL A 38 48.46 27.96 53.62
N LEU A 39 49.13 28.80 52.79
CA LEU A 39 48.52 29.31 51.54
C LEU A 39 48.15 28.23 50.56
N PRO A 40 48.98 27.19 50.27
CA PRO A 40 48.60 26.07 49.42
C PRO A 40 47.46 25.24 50.03
N LEU A 41 47.43 24.99 51.31
CA LEU A 41 46.37 24.29 52.03
C LEU A 41 45.04 25.05 51.99
N LEU A 42 45.05 26.36 52.22
CA LEU A 42 43.90 27.23 52.06
C LEU A 42 43.41 27.24 50.59
N PHE A 43 44.34 27.31 49.64
CA PHE A 43 44.00 27.26 48.22
C PHE A 43 43.39 25.95 47.85
N VAL A 44 43.92 24.80 48.28
CA VAL A 44 43.34 23.48 48.08
C VAL A 44 41.97 23.34 48.76
N GLY A 45 41.86 23.90 50.02
CA GLY A 45 40.59 23.94 50.75
C GLY A 45 39.53 24.77 50.02
N ILE A 46 39.90 25.93 49.51
CA ILE A 46 38.98 26.76 48.67
C ILE A 46 38.62 26.08 47.40
N LEU A 47 39.57 25.43 46.71
CA LEU A 47 39.28 24.66 45.50
C LEU A 47 38.36 23.46 45.78
N ALA A 48 38.60 22.74 46.88
CA ALA A 48 37.74 21.62 47.29
C ALA A 48 36.34 22.10 47.66
N TRP A 49 36.23 23.21 48.39
CA TRP A 49 34.95 23.85 48.72
C TRP A 49 34.24 24.34 47.44
N ALA A 50 34.94 25.03 46.56
CA ALA A 50 34.40 25.47 45.27
C ALA A 50 33.95 24.28 44.42
N TYR A 51 34.74 23.20 44.36
CA TYR A 51 34.38 21.97 43.67
C TYR A 51 33.09 21.37 44.23
N GLN A 52 32.94 21.25 45.54
CA GLN A 52 31.71 20.76 46.18
C GLN A 52 30.51 21.68 45.92
N ALA A 53 30.73 23.01 45.96
CA ALA A 53 29.68 24.00 45.73
C ALA A 53 29.11 23.97 44.31
N ILE A 54 29.87 23.48 43.31
CA ILE A 54 29.42 23.36 41.91
C ILE A 54 28.85 22.00 41.57
N GLN A 55 29.00 20.99 42.47
CA GLN A 55 28.44 19.66 42.21
C GLN A 55 26.92 19.67 42.33
N PRO A 56 26.20 19.02 41.39
CA PRO A 56 24.78 18.86 41.55
C PRO A 56 24.42 17.91 42.69
N PRO A 57 23.26 18.08 43.34
CA PRO A 57 22.78 17.12 44.32
C PRO A 57 22.54 15.76 43.66
N PRO A 58 22.70 14.66 44.40
CA PRO A 58 22.40 13.31 43.88
C PRO A 58 20.92 13.18 43.51
N PRO A 59 20.60 12.43 42.43
CA PRO A 59 19.22 12.24 42.02
C PRO A 59 18.42 11.43 43.06
N LYS A 60 17.14 11.78 43.25
CA LYS A 60 16.19 11.04 44.07
C LYS A 60 15.50 9.96 43.16
N ILE A 61 16.09 8.77 43.10
CA ILE A 61 15.60 7.71 42.18
C ILE A 61 14.22 7.21 42.61
N CYS A 62 13.26 7.19 41.65
CA CYS A 62 11.92 6.69 41.92
C CYS A 62 11.93 5.26 42.40
N GLY A 63 11.19 4.96 43.48
CA GLY A 63 11.15 3.66 44.11
C GLY A 63 12.30 3.35 45.09
N SER A 64 13.28 4.26 45.25
CA SER A 64 14.25 4.19 46.34
C SER A 64 13.64 4.70 47.65
N PRO A 65 14.22 4.36 48.82
CA PRO A 65 13.69 4.78 50.13
C PRO A 65 13.52 6.32 50.30
N GLU A 66 14.37 7.11 49.64
CA GLU A 66 14.35 8.57 49.71
C GLU A 66 13.77 9.19 48.40
N GLY A 67 13.36 8.36 47.44
CA GLY A 67 12.85 8.81 46.16
C GLY A 67 11.33 8.86 46.11
N PRO A 68 10.79 9.46 45.04
CA PRO A 68 9.35 9.47 44.78
C PRO A 68 8.80 8.06 44.59
N ALA A 69 7.50 7.89 44.88
CA ALA A 69 6.80 6.63 44.62
C ALA A 69 6.68 6.36 43.12
N ILE A 70 6.66 5.06 42.74
CA ILE A 70 6.38 4.62 41.40
C ILE A 70 4.85 4.60 41.21
N THR A 71 4.36 5.30 40.22
CA THR A 71 2.92 5.42 39.94
C THR A 71 2.54 4.99 38.51
N SER A 72 3.54 4.76 37.64
CA SER A 72 3.34 4.39 36.23
C SER A 72 3.95 3.03 35.91
N PRO A 73 3.45 2.39 34.83
CA PRO A 73 4.13 1.22 34.27
C PRO A 73 5.53 1.61 33.80
N ARG A 74 6.48 0.71 34.01
CA ARG A 74 7.89 0.88 33.62
C ARG A 74 8.40 -0.36 32.93
N ILE A 75 9.17 -0.21 31.87
CA ILE A 75 10.00 -1.27 31.30
C ILE A 75 11.38 -1.25 31.96
N LYS A 76 12.06 -2.38 31.99
CA LYS A 76 13.45 -2.50 32.44
C LYS A 76 14.37 -2.63 31.24
N LEU A 77 15.27 -1.69 31.04
CA LEU A 77 16.26 -1.71 29.97
C LEU A 77 17.36 -2.77 30.24
N SER A 78 18.08 -3.14 29.18
CA SER A 78 19.19 -4.10 29.24
C SER A 78 20.33 -3.66 30.16
N ASP A 79 20.52 -2.35 30.33
CA ASP A 79 21.51 -1.77 31.25
C ASP A 79 21.04 -1.67 32.71
N GLY A 80 19.83 -2.15 32.99
CA GLY A 80 19.21 -2.20 34.32
C GLY A 80 18.35 -1.01 34.70
N ARG A 81 18.39 0.10 33.94
CA ARG A 81 17.54 1.28 34.15
C ARG A 81 16.07 0.96 33.82
N HIS A 82 15.15 1.78 34.35
CA HIS A 82 13.72 1.69 34.02
C HIS A 82 13.27 2.94 33.26
N LEU A 83 12.42 2.72 32.25
CA LEU A 83 11.70 3.79 31.56
C LEU A 83 10.22 3.72 31.90
N ALA A 84 9.68 4.80 32.43
CA ALA A 84 8.25 4.97 32.68
C ALA A 84 7.56 5.45 31.42
N TYR A 85 6.39 4.90 31.13
CA TYR A 85 5.63 5.21 29.93
C TYR A 85 4.12 5.29 30.21
N ILE A 86 3.38 5.77 29.23
CA ILE A 86 1.91 5.79 29.18
C ILE A 86 1.44 5.43 27.78
N GLU A 87 0.37 4.69 27.72
CA GLU A 87 -0.30 4.27 26.48
C GLU A 87 -1.59 5.07 26.29
N ASN A 88 -1.85 5.52 25.07
CA ASN A 88 -3.04 6.27 24.70
C ASN A 88 -3.57 5.77 23.35
N GLY A 89 -4.85 6.04 23.08
CA GLY A 89 -5.50 5.67 21.83
C GLY A 89 -6.18 4.32 21.88
N VAL A 90 -6.27 3.63 20.72
CA VAL A 90 -6.90 2.31 20.62
C VAL A 90 -6.03 1.22 21.25
N SER A 91 -6.59 0.03 21.48
CA SER A 91 -5.81 -1.09 22.01
C SER A 91 -4.66 -1.46 21.05
N LYS A 92 -3.53 -1.86 21.61
CA LYS A 92 -2.33 -2.22 20.83
C LYS A 92 -2.57 -3.29 19.77
N ASP A 93 -3.45 -4.24 20.07
CA ASP A 93 -3.73 -5.37 19.18
C ASP A 93 -4.65 -5.00 18.01
N SER A 94 -5.50 -3.99 18.19
CA SER A 94 -6.38 -3.43 17.15
C SER A 94 -5.77 -2.28 16.37
N ALA A 95 -4.62 -1.77 16.81
CA ALA A 95 -3.99 -0.59 16.25
C ALA A 95 -3.46 -0.83 14.82
N LYS A 96 -3.83 0.07 13.90
CA LYS A 96 -3.28 0.13 12.55
C LYS A 96 -1.92 0.84 12.52
N HIS A 97 -1.77 1.88 13.35
CA HIS A 97 -0.58 2.71 13.42
C HIS A 97 -0.08 2.82 14.86
N LYS A 98 1.18 2.50 15.09
CA LYS A 98 1.84 2.56 16.39
C LYS A 98 2.86 3.67 16.39
N ILE A 99 2.72 4.61 17.32
CA ILE A 99 3.50 5.85 17.40
C ILE A 99 4.24 5.91 18.72
N VAL A 100 5.53 6.17 18.68
CA VAL A 100 6.33 6.56 19.86
C VAL A 100 6.48 8.07 19.85
N PHE A 101 6.00 8.72 20.90
CA PHE A 101 6.13 10.16 21.09
C PHE A 101 7.26 10.50 22.06
N VAL A 102 8.13 11.41 21.64
CA VAL A 102 9.29 11.89 22.42
C VAL A 102 9.04 13.33 22.86
N HIS A 103 8.90 13.53 24.17
CA HIS A 103 8.60 14.84 24.76
C HIS A 103 9.77 15.84 24.67
N GLY A 104 9.44 17.13 24.75
CA GLY A 104 10.38 18.23 24.70
C GLY A 104 11.16 18.47 26.00
N PHE A 105 11.86 19.63 26.07
CA PHE A 105 12.56 20.10 27.24
C PHE A 105 11.58 20.41 28.38
N ASP A 106 11.92 20.03 29.61
CA ASP A 106 11.10 20.22 30.78
C ASP A 106 9.66 19.70 30.67
N CYS A 107 9.53 18.56 30.02
CA CYS A 107 8.29 17.82 29.78
C CYS A 107 8.39 16.40 30.31
N CYS A 108 7.27 15.65 30.29
CA CYS A 108 7.22 14.24 30.70
C CYS A 108 6.25 13.44 29.82
N ARG A 109 6.11 12.14 30.10
CA ARG A 109 5.20 11.24 29.39
C ARG A 109 3.76 11.74 29.26
N HIS A 110 3.31 12.58 30.22
CA HIS A 110 1.98 13.16 30.20
C HIS A 110 1.83 14.34 29.21
N ASP A 111 2.93 14.92 28.74
CA ASP A 111 2.93 15.98 27.72
C ASP A 111 2.98 15.36 26.32
N SER A 112 2.03 14.46 26.06
CA SER A 112 1.89 13.70 24.81
C SER A 112 1.02 14.43 23.80
N LEU A 113 1.33 14.26 22.52
CA LEU A 113 0.47 14.74 21.44
C LEU A 113 -0.96 14.17 21.50
N ALA A 114 -1.14 13.02 22.13
CA ALA A 114 -2.46 12.39 22.30
C ALA A 114 -3.48 13.29 23.01
N LYS A 115 -3.02 14.26 23.80
CA LYS A 115 -3.90 15.26 24.46
C LYS A 115 -4.55 16.25 23.49
N TYR A 116 -3.91 16.47 22.35
CA TYR A 116 -4.27 17.48 21.37
C TYR A 116 -4.87 16.90 20.11
N LEU A 117 -4.95 15.54 20.01
CA LEU A 117 -5.60 14.83 18.93
C LEU A 117 -7.10 14.70 19.21
N SER A 118 -7.91 14.83 18.16
CA SER A 118 -9.34 14.55 18.26
C SER A 118 -9.60 13.05 18.51
N PRO A 119 -10.51 12.69 19.44
CA PRO A 119 -10.87 11.30 19.68
C PRO A 119 -11.31 10.55 18.41
N ASP A 120 -12.09 11.21 17.56
CA ASP A 120 -12.58 10.66 16.30
C ASP A 120 -11.42 10.25 15.37
N LEU A 121 -10.38 11.08 15.28
CA LEU A 121 -9.19 10.78 14.46
C LEU A 121 -8.40 9.60 15.02
N ILE A 122 -8.28 9.49 16.34
CA ILE A 122 -7.60 8.38 17.00
C ILE A 122 -8.28 7.05 16.63
N GLU A 123 -9.61 7.01 16.66
CA GLU A 123 -10.39 5.82 16.31
C GLU A 123 -10.38 5.53 14.81
N GLU A 124 -10.61 6.54 13.96
CA GLU A 124 -10.63 6.42 12.49
C GLU A 124 -9.33 5.84 11.95
N LEU A 125 -8.20 6.41 12.40
CA LEU A 125 -6.87 5.97 11.97
C LEU A 125 -6.36 4.76 12.76
N GLY A 126 -7.02 4.36 13.83
CA GLY A 126 -6.58 3.25 14.68
C GLY A 126 -5.21 3.52 15.30
N LEU A 127 -5.06 4.67 15.98
CA LEU A 127 -3.79 5.11 16.54
C LEU A 127 -3.56 4.51 17.93
N TYR A 128 -2.40 3.88 18.13
CA TYR A 128 -1.85 3.53 19.44
C TYR A 128 -0.60 4.36 19.68
N ILE A 129 -0.58 5.13 20.75
CA ILE A 129 0.45 6.12 21.04
C ILE A 129 1.11 5.79 22.36
N VAL A 130 2.42 5.60 22.34
CA VAL A 130 3.26 5.45 23.55
C VAL A 130 4.04 6.73 23.76
N SER A 131 3.89 7.33 24.94
CA SER A 131 4.78 8.39 25.43
C SER A 131 5.57 7.88 26.60
N PHE A 132 6.82 8.24 26.74
CA PHE A 132 7.69 7.82 27.84
C PHE A 132 8.45 9.00 28.44
N ASP A 133 8.82 8.90 29.69
CA ASP A 133 9.74 9.84 30.30
C ASP A 133 11.15 9.57 29.80
N ARG A 134 11.80 10.58 29.22
CA ARG A 134 13.21 10.45 28.85
C ARG A 134 14.07 10.27 30.11
N PRO A 135 15.25 9.61 30.05
CA PRO A 135 16.06 9.32 31.20
C PRO A 135 16.26 10.53 32.14
N GLY A 136 15.99 10.35 33.44
CA GLY A 136 16.08 11.40 34.46
C GLY A 136 14.86 12.30 34.59
N TYR A 137 13.88 12.19 33.68
CA TYR A 137 12.59 12.86 33.77
C TYR A 137 11.56 11.95 34.46
N GLY A 138 10.57 12.55 35.10
CA GLY A 138 9.44 11.87 35.68
C GLY A 138 9.83 10.67 36.52
N GLU A 139 9.42 9.46 36.11
CA GLU A 139 9.72 8.22 36.82
C GLU A 139 10.74 7.32 36.07
N SER A 140 11.36 7.82 34.99
CA SER A 140 12.44 7.09 34.29
C SER A 140 13.79 7.30 35.00
N ASP A 141 14.50 6.21 35.22
CA ASP A 141 15.80 6.27 35.92
C ASP A 141 16.80 7.16 35.18
N PRO A 142 17.65 7.91 35.91
CA PRO A 142 18.71 8.73 35.32
C PRO A 142 19.70 7.87 34.51
N ASN A 143 20.27 8.49 33.46
CA ASN A 143 21.40 7.94 32.72
C ASN A 143 22.60 8.90 32.79
N PRO A 144 23.54 8.72 33.73
CA PRO A 144 24.72 9.54 33.82
C PRO A 144 25.58 9.55 32.55
N ASN A 145 25.55 8.47 31.80
CA ASN A 145 26.29 8.28 30.54
C ASN A 145 25.41 8.55 29.29
N ARG A 146 24.35 9.35 29.43
CA ARG A 146 23.43 9.65 28.34
C ARG A 146 24.15 10.32 27.16
N THR A 147 23.95 9.76 25.98
CA THR A 147 24.43 10.26 24.68
C THR A 147 23.29 10.36 23.69
N VAL A 148 23.52 10.99 22.55
CA VAL A 148 22.54 11.02 21.47
C VAL A 148 22.21 9.61 20.95
N LYS A 149 23.21 8.72 20.92
CA LYS A 149 23.03 7.31 20.50
C LYS A 149 22.19 6.52 21.52
N SER A 150 22.47 6.68 22.82
CA SER A 150 21.73 5.95 23.86
C SER A 150 20.24 6.26 23.85
N MET A 151 19.84 7.47 23.44
CA MET A 151 18.43 7.83 23.31
C MET A 151 17.71 7.02 22.21
N ALA A 152 18.37 6.79 21.08
CA ALA A 152 17.82 5.94 20.02
C ALA A 152 17.71 4.47 20.47
N SER A 153 18.73 3.96 21.18
CA SER A 153 18.72 2.60 21.74
C SER A 153 17.63 2.42 22.80
N ASP A 154 17.41 3.41 23.67
CA ASP A 154 16.33 3.38 24.67
C ASP A 154 14.94 3.29 23.99
N ILE A 155 14.74 4.00 22.87
CA ILE A 155 13.49 3.96 22.08
C ILE A 155 13.32 2.60 21.38
N GLU A 156 14.38 2.04 20.84
CA GLU A 156 14.33 0.71 20.20
C GLU A 156 13.94 -0.37 21.21
N GLU A 157 14.60 -0.36 22.38
CA GLU A 157 14.33 -1.32 23.43
C GLU A 157 12.93 -1.15 24.04
N LEU A 158 12.43 0.10 24.18
CA LEU A 158 11.04 0.38 24.54
C LEU A 158 10.07 -0.24 23.53
N ALA A 159 10.32 -0.06 22.23
CA ALA A 159 9.48 -0.58 21.17
C ALA A 159 9.47 -2.11 21.15
N ASP A 160 10.60 -2.76 21.40
CA ASP A 160 10.72 -4.22 21.45
C ASP A 160 9.96 -4.81 22.65
N GLN A 161 10.16 -4.29 23.84
CA GLN A 161 9.50 -4.76 25.05
C GLN A 161 7.98 -4.56 25.00
N LEU A 162 7.52 -3.45 24.41
CA LEU A 162 6.11 -3.17 24.20
C LEU A 162 5.54 -3.89 22.95
N LYS A 163 6.35 -4.62 22.18
CA LYS A 163 5.96 -5.37 20.97
C LYS A 163 5.27 -4.47 19.93
N LEU A 164 5.88 -3.34 19.62
CA LEU A 164 5.32 -2.39 18.65
C LEU A 164 5.41 -2.88 17.19
N GLY A 165 6.11 -3.98 16.94
CA GLY A 165 6.31 -4.55 15.62
C GLY A 165 7.69 -4.25 15.05
N SER A 166 7.92 -4.67 13.80
CA SER A 166 9.22 -4.44 13.11
C SER A 166 9.48 -2.98 12.82
N LYS A 167 8.43 -2.20 12.53
CA LYS A 167 8.49 -0.75 12.29
C LYS A 167 7.40 -0.02 13.07
N PHE A 168 7.69 1.20 13.49
CA PHE A 168 6.78 2.10 14.18
C PHE A 168 7.02 3.55 13.76
N TYR A 169 6.03 4.41 13.97
CA TYR A 169 6.17 5.84 13.71
C TYR A 169 6.82 6.52 14.91
N VAL A 170 7.62 7.55 14.67
CA VAL A 170 8.23 8.36 15.72
C VAL A 170 7.85 9.82 15.54
N VAL A 171 7.41 10.45 16.63
CA VAL A 171 7.06 11.88 16.64
C VAL A 171 7.78 12.53 17.82
N GLY A 172 8.52 13.59 17.56
CA GLY A 172 9.25 14.29 18.62
C GLY A 172 9.02 15.79 18.57
N PHE A 173 8.77 16.38 19.74
CA PHE A 173 8.56 17.82 19.88
C PHE A 173 9.78 18.50 20.51
N SER A 174 10.21 19.64 19.95
CA SER A 174 11.28 20.47 20.49
C SER A 174 12.58 19.66 20.67
N LEU A 175 13.07 19.48 21.87
CA LEU A 175 14.21 18.62 22.16
C LEU A 175 13.93 17.15 21.86
N GLY A 176 12.68 16.69 22.01
CA GLY A 176 12.26 15.38 21.51
C GLY A 176 12.38 15.28 19.98
N GLY A 177 12.10 16.35 19.25
CA GLY A 177 12.35 16.45 17.81
C GLY A 177 13.83 16.32 17.47
N GLN A 178 14.72 16.87 18.28
CA GLN A 178 16.16 16.67 18.13
C GLN A 178 16.57 15.19 18.33
N VAL A 179 15.94 14.47 19.27
CA VAL A 179 16.19 13.04 19.48
C VAL A 179 15.85 12.22 18.24
N ILE A 180 14.86 12.65 17.45
CA ILE A 180 14.50 11.93 16.21
C ILE A 180 15.66 11.89 15.20
N TRP A 181 16.55 12.89 15.17
CA TRP A 181 17.77 12.80 14.35
C TRP A 181 18.62 11.58 14.72
N SER A 182 18.71 11.27 16.02
CA SER A 182 19.42 10.06 16.49
C SER A 182 18.70 8.78 16.09
N VAL A 183 17.37 8.76 16.15
CA VAL A 183 16.55 7.63 15.69
C VAL A 183 16.80 7.37 14.20
N LEU A 184 16.77 8.42 13.37
CA LEU A 184 17.02 8.33 11.93
C LEU A 184 18.48 7.91 11.60
N LYS A 185 19.45 8.21 12.48
CA LYS A 185 20.86 7.80 12.33
C LYS A 185 21.10 6.36 12.71
N TYR A 186 20.61 5.93 13.88
CA TYR A 186 21.05 4.67 14.51
C TYR A 186 20.04 3.51 14.31
N ILE A 187 18.74 3.81 14.20
CA ILE A 187 17.69 2.80 14.03
C ILE A 187 16.72 3.09 12.86
N PRO A 188 17.20 3.56 11.69
CA PRO A 188 16.33 3.90 10.55
C PRO A 188 15.49 2.72 10.08
N HIS A 189 16.00 1.49 10.24
CA HIS A 189 15.32 0.26 9.87
C HIS A 189 14.05 -0.03 10.69
N ARG A 190 13.92 0.59 11.88
CA ARG A 190 12.76 0.45 12.78
C ARG A 190 11.67 1.50 12.52
N VAL A 191 11.94 2.50 11.68
CA VAL A 191 11.04 3.63 11.47
C VAL A 191 10.09 3.34 10.31
N ALA A 192 8.78 3.57 10.51
CA ALA A 192 7.73 3.57 9.49
C ALA A 192 7.50 4.98 8.92
N GLY A 193 7.75 6.00 9.70
CA GLY A 193 7.69 7.42 9.36
C GLY A 193 8.10 8.25 10.55
N ALA A 194 8.55 9.48 10.32
CA ALA A 194 9.04 10.37 11.37
C ALA A 194 8.47 11.80 11.24
N ALA A 195 8.09 12.41 12.38
CA ALA A 195 7.75 13.82 12.45
C ALA A 195 8.61 14.52 13.49
N LEU A 196 9.39 15.50 13.03
CA LEU A 196 10.21 16.39 13.83
C LEU A 196 9.46 17.71 13.98
N ILE A 197 9.05 18.04 15.19
CA ILE A 197 8.23 19.22 15.46
C ILE A 197 9.08 20.22 16.21
N ALA A 198 9.38 21.38 15.62
CA ALA A 198 10.24 22.43 16.14
C ALA A 198 11.56 21.88 16.76
N PRO A 199 12.31 20.99 16.02
CA PRO A 199 13.48 20.33 16.61
C PRO A 199 14.58 21.32 16.98
N VAL A 200 15.17 21.11 18.17
CA VAL A 200 16.27 21.96 18.65
C VAL A 200 17.50 21.81 17.76
N PHE A 201 18.18 22.95 17.50
CA PHE A 201 19.37 23.02 16.68
C PHE A 201 20.62 23.07 17.58
N ASN A 202 21.68 22.33 17.22
CA ASN A 202 22.98 22.43 17.87
C ASN A 202 23.92 23.31 17.01
N HIS A 203 24.35 24.43 17.56
CA HIS A 203 25.20 25.44 16.89
C HIS A 203 26.59 24.90 16.49
N TRP A 204 27.00 23.76 17.00
CA TRP A 204 28.32 23.16 16.80
C TRP A 204 28.31 21.91 15.92
N TRP A 205 27.24 21.66 15.15
CA TRP A 205 27.28 20.62 14.14
C TRP A 205 28.30 20.96 13.04
N THR A 206 29.14 19.98 12.69
CA THR A 206 30.35 20.20 11.88
C THR A 206 30.09 20.62 10.45
N ASP A 207 28.99 20.14 9.83
CA ASP A 207 28.71 20.33 8.40
C ASP A 207 27.83 21.55 8.09
N PHE A 208 27.48 22.32 9.13
CA PHE A 208 26.73 23.55 8.93
C PHE A 208 27.66 24.71 8.53
N PRO A 209 27.22 25.60 7.61
CA PRO A 209 27.97 26.79 7.27
C PRO A 209 28.28 27.64 8.50
N ALA A 210 29.56 27.95 8.71
CA ALA A 210 29.99 28.69 9.89
C ALA A 210 29.34 30.07 9.98
N ASN A 211 29.05 30.72 8.84
CA ASN A 211 28.32 31.99 8.79
C ASN A 211 26.88 31.85 9.29
N LEU A 212 26.16 30.79 8.90
CA LEU A 212 24.78 30.53 9.35
C LEU A 212 24.75 30.22 10.82
N SER A 213 25.62 29.29 11.30
CA SER A 213 25.73 28.97 12.73
C SER A 213 26.05 30.19 13.58
N LYS A 214 26.98 31.05 13.11
CA LYS A 214 27.35 32.29 13.78
C LYS A 214 26.20 33.32 13.81
N GLU A 215 25.51 33.49 12.67
CA GLU A 215 24.36 34.41 12.56
C GLU A 215 23.25 34.00 13.53
N VAL A 216 22.86 32.74 13.52
CA VAL A 216 21.81 32.20 14.42
C VAL A 216 22.24 32.36 15.87
N PHE A 217 23.50 32.05 16.21
CA PHE A 217 24.01 32.15 17.57
C PHE A 217 24.09 33.60 18.07
N GLU A 218 24.53 34.53 17.22
CA GLU A 218 24.77 35.94 17.64
C GLU A 218 23.51 36.82 17.54
N GLN A 219 22.64 36.57 16.57
CA GLN A 219 21.50 37.44 16.28
C GLN A 219 20.17 36.88 16.76
N GLN A 220 19.97 35.56 16.69
CA GLN A 220 18.68 34.92 16.98
C GLN A 220 18.64 34.26 18.38
N THR A 221 19.80 34.01 19.03
CA THR A 221 19.87 33.43 20.37
C THR A 221 20.00 34.50 21.43
N PRO A 222 19.17 34.52 22.51
CA PRO A 222 19.29 35.49 23.61
C PRO A 222 20.68 35.52 24.20
N CYS A 223 21.13 36.70 24.65
CA CYS A 223 22.48 36.86 25.17
C CYS A 223 22.77 35.99 26.42
N SER A 224 21.77 35.82 27.31
CA SER A 224 21.81 34.90 28.44
C SER A 224 22.09 33.47 28.00
N ASP A 225 21.36 33.02 26.97
CA ASP A 225 21.44 31.67 26.48
C ASP A 225 22.77 31.37 25.81
N ARG A 226 23.34 32.34 25.08
CA ARG A 226 24.64 32.19 24.45
C ARG A 226 25.74 31.77 25.41
N TRP A 227 25.71 32.31 26.63
CA TRP A 227 26.69 31.94 27.69
C TRP A 227 26.38 30.55 28.25
N ALA A 228 25.14 30.27 28.60
CA ALA A 228 24.72 28.96 29.08
C ALA A 228 25.05 27.82 28.08
N LEU A 229 24.82 28.06 26.79
CA LEU A 229 25.16 27.12 25.72
C LEU A 229 26.66 26.91 25.54
N ARG A 230 27.47 27.98 25.65
CA ARG A 230 28.95 27.85 25.65
C ARG A 230 29.44 27.04 26.83
N VAL A 231 28.89 27.27 28.01
CA VAL A 231 29.23 26.50 29.22
C VAL A 231 28.91 25.03 29.01
N ALA A 232 27.71 24.71 28.48
CA ALA A 232 27.31 23.33 28.22
C ALA A 232 28.21 22.64 27.19
N HIS A 233 28.66 23.38 26.19
CA HIS A 233 29.52 22.83 25.13
C HIS A 233 30.98 22.64 25.55
N TYR A 234 31.58 23.66 26.15
CA TYR A 234 33.01 23.67 26.42
C TYR A 234 33.36 23.23 27.83
N ILE A 235 32.47 23.43 28.81
CA ILE A 235 32.69 23.17 30.24
C ILE A 235 31.45 22.50 30.84
N PRO A 236 31.05 21.32 30.36
CA PRO A 236 29.76 20.70 30.69
C PRO A 236 29.54 20.44 32.19
N TRP A 237 30.61 20.19 32.96
CA TRP A 237 30.54 19.99 34.41
C TRP A 237 30.12 21.26 35.19
N LEU A 238 30.20 22.44 34.59
CA LEU A 238 29.78 23.72 35.19
C LEU A 238 28.32 24.08 34.86
N THR A 239 27.65 23.34 33.97
CA THR A 239 26.29 23.65 33.44
C THR A 239 25.26 23.78 34.57
N TYR A 240 25.30 22.88 35.56
CA TYR A 240 24.39 22.92 36.70
C TYR A 240 24.58 24.24 37.50
N TRP A 241 25.80 24.54 37.96
CA TRP A 241 26.10 25.75 38.70
C TRP A 241 25.74 27.02 37.92
N TRP A 242 26.08 27.06 36.64
CA TRP A 242 25.76 28.22 35.79
C TRP A 242 24.25 28.53 35.79
N ASN A 243 23.39 27.55 35.70
CA ASN A 243 21.95 27.74 35.64
C ASN A 243 21.26 27.77 37.03
N THR A 244 21.99 27.66 38.13
CA THR A 244 21.42 27.68 39.49
C THR A 244 22.00 28.78 40.40
N GLN A 245 23.09 29.46 39.99
CA GLN A 245 23.67 30.59 40.70
C GLN A 245 22.88 31.90 40.44
N ASN A 246 23.11 32.95 41.26
CA ASN A 246 22.38 34.23 41.18
C ASN A 246 23.23 35.40 40.64
N TRP A 247 24.46 35.15 40.18
CA TRP A 247 25.38 36.21 39.77
C TRP A 247 25.31 36.54 38.27
N PHE A 248 24.97 35.54 37.45
CA PHE A 248 24.86 35.67 35.99
C PHE A 248 23.48 35.22 35.52
N PRO A 249 22.98 35.75 34.41
CA PRO A 249 21.72 35.31 33.86
C PRO A 249 21.83 33.84 33.35
N TYR A 250 20.91 32.99 33.78
CA TYR A 250 20.80 31.62 33.34
C TYR A 250 19.95 31.50 32.08
N MET A 251 19.91 30.32 31.50
CA MET A 251 19.24 30.04 30.24
C MET A 251 17.75 30.43 30.32
N SER A 252 17.24 31.14 29.31
CA SER A 252 15.86 31.66 29.27
C SER A 252 14.82 30.56 29.39
N ALA A 253 15.07 29.38 28.78
CA ALA A 253 14.20 28.22 28.89
C ALA A 253 14.15 27.63 30.30
N VAL A 254 15.27 27.65 31.04
CA VAL A 254 15.34 27.24 32.45
C VAL A 254 14.64 28.24 33.35
N ALA A 255 14.76 29.54 33.03
CA ALA A 255 14.11 30.64 33.74
C ALA A 255 12.61 30.78 33.44
N HIS A 256 12.07 30.05 32.49
CA HIS A 256 10.70 30.24 31.97
C HIS A 256 10.43 31.70 31.56
N SER A 257 11.41 32.37 30.92
CA SER A 257 11.29 33.75 30.51
C SER A 257 10.16 33.96 29.52
N PRO A 258 9.22 34.91 29.73
CA PRO A 258 8.17 35.21 28.78
C PRO A 258 8.69 35.88 27.51
N ASP A 259 9.93 36.37 27.50
CA ASP A 259 10.54 37.11 26.39
C ASP A 259 10.83 36.22 25.18
N ILE A 260 11.00 34.90 25.40
CA ILE A 260 11.23 33.92 24.36
C ILE A 260 9.94 33.38 23.76
N LEU A 261 8.76 33.87 24.17
CA LEU A 261 7.48 33.47 23.66
C LEU A 261 7.01 34.41 22.54
N SER A 262 6.52 33.82 21.44
CA SER A 262 5.78 34.55 20.40
C SER A 262 4.42 35.02 20.90
N SER A 263 3.67 35.78 20.11
CA SER A 263 2.29 36.15 20.43
C SER A 263 1.39 34.91 20.57
N GLN A 264 1.49 33.98 19.65
CA GLN A 264 0.75 32.69 19.68
C GLN A 264 1.12 31.86 20.91
N ASP A 265 2.44 31.74 21.24
CA ASP A 265 2.88 30.97 22.38
C ASP A 265 2.31 31.50 23.70
N ARG A 266 2.20 32.82 23.84
CA ARG A 266 1.59 33.43 25.02
C ARG A 266 0.11 33.09 25.17
N GLU A 267 -0.63 33.05 24.08
CA GLU A 267 -2.04 32.63 24.07
C GLU A 267 -2.16 31.15 24.49
N ILE A 268 -1.31 30.28 23.91
CA ILE A 268 -1.31 28.83 24.20
C ILE A 268 -0.96 28.56 25.66
N VAL A 269 0.01 29.28 26.25
CA VAL A 269 0.37 29.13 27.68
C VAL A 269 -0.80 29.43 28.59
N MET A 270 -1.72 30.30 28.19
CA MET A 270 -2.92 30.63 28.97
C MET A 270 -4.06 29.62 28.86
N LEU A 271 -3.97 28.64 27.95
CA LEU A 271 -5.00 27.63 27.81
C LEU A 271 -5.12 26.77 29.08
N PRO A 272 -6.35 26.42 29.52
CA PRO A 272 -6.57 25.62 30.73
C PRO A 272 -5.84 24.28 30.73
N LEU A 273 -5.76 23.63 29.58
CA LEU A 273 -5.08 22.33 29.40
C LEU A 273 -3.57 22.43 29.74
N ARG A 274 -2.94 23.54 29.38
CA ARG A 274 -1.54 23.77 29.69
C ARG A 274 -1.31 24.20 31.13
N GLN A 275 -2.21 25.02 31.69
CA GLN A 275 -2.17 25.42 33.09
C GLN A 275 -2.37 24.26 34.07
N ALA A 276 -3.14 23.25 33.68
CA ALA A 276 -3.36 22.03 34.46
C ALA A 276 -2.12 21.09 34.51
N ARG A 277 -1.02 21.46 33.85
CA ARG A 277 0.20 20.66 33.77
C ARG A 277 0.84 20.47 35.14
N LYS A 278 1.14 19.22 35.50
CA LYS A 278 1.77 18.86 36.78
C LYS A 278 3.29 18.97 36.69
N THR A 279 3.83 20.19 36.64
CA THR A 279 5.26 20.46 36.45
C THR A 279 6.15 19.84 37.53
N TYR A 280 5.66 19.66 38.77
CA TYR A 280 6.40 19.01 39.85
C TYR A 280 6.76 17.55 39.55
N MET A 281 5.97 16.85 38.70
CA MET A 281 6.26 15.48 38.32
C MET A 281 7.40 15.38 37.31
N VAL A 282 7.71 16.44 36.61
CA VAL A 282 8.71 16.45 35.51
C VAL A 282 10.11 16.27 36.09
N ARG A 283 10.46 17.03 37.15
CA ARG A 283 11.80 17.10 37.76
C ARG A 283 11.87 16.41 39.13
N GLN A 284 10.95 15.46 39.40
CA GLN A 284 10.85 14.89 40.77
C GLN A 284 12.09 14.12 41.24
N GLN A 285 12.93 13.65 40.32
CA GLN A 285 14.18 12.96 40.63
C GLN A 285 15.39 13.93 40.72
N GLY A 286 15.19 15.23 40.44
CA GLY A 286 16.19 16.25 40.45
C GLY A 286 16.38 16.93 39.09
N GLU A 287 16.86 18.17 39.15
CA GLU A 287 17.00 19.02 37.95
C GLU A 287 18.24 18.69 37.11
N PHE A 288 19.27 18.13 37.73
CA PHE A 288 20.53 17.88 37.02
C PHE A 288 20.36 16.77 35.98
N GLU A 289 19.85 15.63 36.36
CA GLU A 289 19.73 14.48 35.49
C GLU A 289 18.58 14.64 34.44
N SER A 290 17.68 15.59 34.67
CA SER A 290 16.64 15.97 33.70
C SER A 290 17.12 17.12 32.80
N ILE A 291 16.83 18.36 33.16
CA ILE A 291 17.02 19.54 32.31
C ILE A 291 18.48 19.90 32.02
N HIS A 292 19.38 19.79 33.03
CA HIS A 292 20.78 20.16 32.83
C HIS A 292 21.52 19.09 31.99
N ARG A 293 21.18 17.80 32.19
CA ARG A 293 21.69 16.70 31.34
C ARG A 293 21.22 16.87 29.91
N ASP A 294 19.99 17.30 29.70
CA ASP A 294 19.48 17.62 28.36
C ASP A 294 20.32 18.70 27.68
N ILE A 295 20.57 19.83 28.39
CA ILE A 295 21.38 20.93 27.84
C ILE A 295 22.79 20.42 27.46
N ILE A 296 23.43 19.63 28.36
CA ILE A 296 24.76 19.06 28.13
C ILE A 296 24.77 18.16 26.88
N VAL A 297 23.80 17.24 26.73
CA VAL A 297 23.76 16.30 25.60
C VAL A 297 23.38 17.02 24.32
N THR A 298 22.39 17.92 24.38
CA THR A 298 21.88 18.66 23.23
C THR A 298 22.95 19.54 22.58
N PHE A 299 23.67 20.31 23.37
CA PHE A 299 24.65 21.28 22.88
C PHE A 299 26.10 20.80 23.02
N GLY A 300 26.31 19.58 23.51
CA GLY A 300 27.60 18.92 23.54
C GLY A 300 28.13 18.55 22.16
N LYS A 301 29.23 17.79 22.15
CA LYS A 301 29.81 17.26 20.91
C LYS A 301 28.96 16.07 20.39
N TRP A 302 28.44 16.19 19.22
CA TRP A 302 27.74 15.10 18.51
C TRP A 302 28.69 14.36 17.59
N GLU A 303 28.47 13.05 17.45
CA GLU A 303 29.25 12.17 16.57
C GLU A 303 28.83 12.30 15.09
N PHE A 304 27.72 12.98 14.80
CA PHE A 304 27.19 13.18 13.48
C PHE A 304 26.43 14.50 13.34
N SER A 305 26.24 14.94 12.10
CA SER A 305 25.35 16.05 11.74
C SER A 305 24.09 15.49 11.06
N PRO A 306 22.92 16.14 11.23
CA PRO A 306 21.72 15.77 10.46
C PRO A 306 21.93 15.76 8.93
N LEU A 307 22.86 16.59 8.42
CA LEU A 307 23.16 16.66 6.98
C LEU A 307 23.83 15.38 6.42
N GLU A 308 24.41 14.53 7.29
CA GLU A 308 24.98 13.24 6.90
C GLU A 308 23.92 12.13 6.74
N LEU A 309 22.67 12.40 7.08
CA LEU A 309 21.62 11.38 7.07
C LEU A 309 21.22 11.04 5.65
N LYS A 310 21.09 9.75 5.41
CA LYS A 310 20.53 9.23 4.16
C LYS A 310 19.03 9.09 4.29
N ASN A 311 18.32 9.20 3.15
CA ASN A 311 16.88 8.94 3.12
C ASN A 311 16.58 7.54 3.66
N PRO A 312 15.86 7.39 4.78
CA PRO A 312 15.48 6.09 5.32
C PRO A 312 14.39 5.38 4.48
N PHE A 313 13.77 6.09 3.54
CA PHE A 313 12.65 5.63 2.72
C PHE A 313 12.94 5.83 1.21
N PRO A 314 13.98 5.16 0.63
CA PRO A 314 14.36 5.39 -0.76
C PRO A 314 13.28 4.97 -1.76
N ASN A 315 12.37 4.07 -1.38
CA ASN A 315 11.26 3.59 -2.21
C ASN A 315 9.92 4.22 -1.81
N ASN A 316 9.93 5.34 -1.09
CA ASN A 316 8.74 6.03 -0.57
C ASN A 316 7.82 5.15 0.32
N GLU A 317 8.39 4.16 1.00
CA GLU A 317 7.68 3.30 1.96
C GLU A 317 7.33 3.98 3.29
N GLY A 318 7.76 5.20 3.46
CA GLY A 318 7.49 6.08 4.59
C GLY A 318 7.91 7.51 4.29
N SER A 319 7.81 8.41 5.25
CA SER A 319 8.17 9.83 5.09
C SER A 319 8.76 10.43 6.34
N VAL A 320 9.55 11.49 6.15
CA VAL A 320 10.07 12.33 7.25
C VAL A 320 9.52 13.72 7.07
N HIS A 321 8.84 14.22 8.10
CA HIS A 321 8.23 15.53 8.12
C HIS A 321 8.93 16.43 9.16
N LEU A 322 9.28 17.64 8.75
CA LEU A 322 9.88 18.66 9.59
C LEU A 322 8.92 19.85 9.68
N TRP A 323 8.38 20.10 10.86
CA TRP A 323 7.41 21.16 11.12
C TRP A 323 8.04 22.27 11.92
N HIS A 324 7.86 23.52 11.52
CA HIS A 324 8.40 24.67 12.26
C HIS A 324 7.57 25.94 12.08
N GLY A 325 7.42 26.72 13.15
CA GLY A 325 6.80 28.05 13.11
C GLY A 325 7.82 29.12 12.72
N ASP A 326 7.44 30.08 11.88
CA ASP A 326 8.32 31.16 11.45
C ASP A 326 8.54 32.25 12.52
N GLU A 327 7.65 32.33 13.53
CA GLU A 327 7.78 33.20 14.71
C GLU A 327 8.31 32.47 15.94
N ASP A 328 8.89 31.27 15.81
CA ASP A 328 9.51 30.55 16.92
C ASP A 328 10.74 31.30 17.44
N LYS A 329 10.62 31.83 18.68
CA LYS A 329 11.70 32.57 19.36
C LYS A 329 12.55 31.68 20.27
N ILE A 330 12.13 30.44 20.51
CA ILE A 330 12.85 29.45 21.32
C ILE A 330 13.87 28.72 20.48
N VAL A 331 13.43 28.26 19.30
CA VAL A 331 14.27 27.57 18.33
C VAL A 331 14.21 28.30 17.00
N PRO A 332 15.32 28.94 16.57
CA PRO A 332 15.34 29.65 15.30
C PRO A 332 15.03 28.75 14.10
N ILE A 333 14.18 29.23 13.18
CA ILE A 333 13.76 28.48 11.98
C ILE A 333 14.85 28.37 10.90
N SER A 334 15.79 29.34 10.86
CA SER A 334 16.81 29.43 9.79
C SER A 334 17.62 28.14 9.59
N PRO A 335 18.07 27.43 10.64
CA PRO A 335 18.73 26.13 10.48
C PRO A 335 17.83 25.05 9.88
N GLN A 336 16.54 25.07 10.20
CA GLN A 336 15.60 24.08 9.72
C GLN A 336 15.31 24.26 8.21
N ARG A 337 15.19 25.52 7.76
CA ARG A 337 15.12 25.85 6.33
C ARG A 337 16.35 25.33 5.59
N TYR A 338 17.53 25.52 6.16
CA TYR A 338 18.78 25.02 5.57
C TYR A 338 18.83 23.49 5.51
N ILE A 339 18.47 22.78 6.59
CA ILE A 339 18.38 21.31 6.59
C ILE A 339 17.45 20.83 5.49
N ALA A 340 16.27 21.42 5.39
CA ALA A 340 15.28 21.04 4.39
C ALA A 340 15.77 21.26 2.94
N GLN A 341 16.54 22.32 2.71
CA GLN A 341 17.16 22.57 1.40
C GLN A 341 18.24 21.54 1.03
N GLN A 342 19.03 21.10 2.02
CA GLN A 342 20.10 20.11 1.82
C GLN A 342 19.57 18.67 1.74
N LEU A 343 18.46 18.38 2.38
CA LEU A 343 17.84 17.05 2.45
C LEU A 343 16.46 17.05 1.81
N PRO A 344 16.36 17.00 0.45
CA PRO A 344 15.09 17.16 -0.27
C PRO A 344 14.09 16.01 -0.04
N TRP A 345 14.50 14.93 0.61
CA TRP A 345 13.62 13.84 1.02
C TRP A 345 12.82 14.16 2.31
N ILE A 346 13.12 15.29 2.99
CA ILE A 346 12.36 15.77 4.14
C ILE A 346 11.23 16.67 3.65
N HIS A 347 10.01 16.35 4.04
CA HIS A 347 8.85 17.21 3.80
C HIS A 347 8.83 18.33 4.83
N PHE A 348 9.25 19.53 4.41
CA PHE A 348 9.31 20.70 5.27
C PHE A 348 7.98 21.45 5.28
N HIS A 349 7.45 21.69 6.48
CA HIS A 349 6.22 22.41 6.74
C HIS A 349 6.50 23.65 7.56
N GLU A 350 6.63 24.77 6.90
CA GLU A 350 6.76 26.09 7.53
C GLU A 350 5.37 26.66 7.82
N LEU A 351 5.15 27.11 9.06
CA LEU A 351 3.86 27.61 9.52
C LEU A 351 3.98 29.12 9.78
N THR A 352 3.28 29.90 8.95
CA THR A 352 3.28 31.37 9.05
C THR A 352 2.54 31.87 10.27
N GLY A 353 3.16 32.78 11.05
CA GLY A 353 2.63 33.34 12.30
C GLY A 353 2.65 32.38 13.49
N ALA A 354 3.27 31.22 13.34
CA ALA A 354 3.30 30.20 14.38
C ALA A 354 4.57 30.31 15.26
N GLY A 355 4.37 30.18 16.58
CA GLY A 355 5.44 30.14 17.58
C GLY A 355 5.96 28.72 17.81
N HIS A 356 6.66 28.51 18.94
CA HIS A 356 7.21 27.20 19.30
C HIS A 356 6.14 26.18 19.70
N LEU A 357 5.07 26.66 20.36
CA LEU A 357 4.03 25.81 20.94
C LEU A 357 2.91 25.50 19.94
N PHE A 358 3.07 25.78 18.66
CA PHE A 358 2.06 25.57 17.63
C PHE A 358 1.42 24.15 17.64
N PRO A 359 2.09 23.06 18.03
CA PRO A 359 1.45 21.73 18.06
C PRO A 359 0.30 21.65 19.05
N GLU A 360 0.28 22.52 20.07
CA GLU A 360 -0.76 22.59 21.10
C GLU A 360 -1.97 23.42 20.66
N ALA A 361 -1.89 24.09 19.49
CA ALA A 361 -3.02 24.78 18.89
C ALA A 361 -4.06 23.76 18.37
N GLU A 362 -5.33 24.17 18.40
CA GLU A 362 -6.47 23.32 18.00
C GLU A 362 -6.32 22.77 16.58
N GLY A 363 -6.48 21.46 16.42
CA GLY A 363 -6.41 20.75 15.13
C GLY A 363 -5.01 20.60 14.54
N MET A 364 -3.97 21.18 15.13
CA MET A 364 -2.62 21.11 14.57
C MET A 364 -2.03 19.71 14.69
N CYS A 365 -2.20 19.04 15.82
CA CYS A 365 -1.77 17.64 15.97
C CYS A 365 -2.47 16.72 14.98
N ASP A 366 -3.76 16.93 14.73
CA ASP A 366 -4.52 16.17 13.72
C ASP A 366 -3.91 16.34 12.33
N LYS A 367 -3.55 17.59 11.97
CA LYS A 367 -2.89 17.89 10.69
C LYS A 367 -1.54 17.19 10.57
N ILE A 368 -0.69 17.26 11.61
CA ILE A 368 0.63 16.62 11.64
C ILE A 368 0.51 15.11 11.45
N ILE A 369 -0.41 14.46 12.15
CA ILE A 369 -0.60 13.00 12.05
C ILE A 369 -1.19 12.61 10.70
N LYS A 370 -2.18 13.34 10.19
CA LYS A 370 -2.72 13.10 8.86
C LYS A 370 -1.66 13.19 7.76
N GLU A 371 -0.79 14.18 7.82
CA GLU A 371 0.31 14.31 6.84
C GLU A 371 1.32 13.16 6.98
N LEU A 372 1.72 12.79 8.20
CA LEU A 372 2.65 11.69 8.45
C LEU A 372 2.14 10.35 7.89
N LEU A 373 0.83 10.12 7.94
CA LEU A 373 0.21 8.85 7.51
C LEU A 373 -0.27 8.86 6.04
N LYS A 374 -0.37 10.02 5.38
CA LYS A 374 -0.84 10.17 3.99
C LYS A 374 -0.05 9.36 2.97
N THR A 375 1.24 9.26 3.13
CA THR A 375 2.15 8.63 2.15
C THR A 375 1.79 7.17 1.91
N LEU A 376 1.42 6.44 2.95
CA LEU A 376 0.97 5.03 2.85
C LEU A 376 -0.40 4.91 2.18
N ALA A 377 -1.35 5.79 2.50
CA ALA A 377 -2.69 5.76 1.91
C ALA A 377 -2.67 6.09 0.42
N LEU A 378 -1.90 7.09 -0.01
CA LEU A 378 -1.76 7.47 -1.43
C LEU A 378 -1.05 6.38 -2.26
N LEU A 379 0.00 5.75 -1.73
CA LEU A 379 0.67 4.62 -2.38
C LEU A 379 -0.28 3.42 -2.52
N PHE A 380 -1.03 3.09 -1.49
CA PHE A 380 -2.00 2.00 -1.53
C PHE A 380 -3.12 2.26 -2.53
N VAL A 381 -3.70 3.47 -2.54
CA VAL A 381 -4.70 3.88 -3.54
C VAL A 381 -4.10 3.91 -4.95
N GLY A 382 -2.87 4.38 -5.11
CA GLY A 382 -2.16 4.36 -6.40
C GLY A 382 -1.92 2.95 -6.92
N ILE A 383 -1.49 2.03 -6.07
CA ILE A 383 -1.30 0.61 -6.42
C ILE A 383 -2.64 -0.05 -6.77
N LEU A 384 -3.70 0.22 -6.00
CA LEU A 384 -5.04 -0.31 -6.31
C LEU A 384 -5.58 0.24 -7.63
N ALA A 385 -5.42 1.53 -7.90
CA ALA A 385 -5.83 2.16 -9.15
C ALA A 385 -5.04 1.60 -10.34
N TRP A 386 -3.73 1.44 -10.20
CA TRP A 386 -2.88 0.83 -11.21
C TRP A 386 -3.27 -0.64 -11.45
N ALA A 387 -3.45 -1.44 -10.38
CA ALA A 387 -3.87 -2.83 -10.49
C ALA A 387 -5.25 -2.94 -11.15
N TYR A 388 -6.19 -2.06 -10.77
CA TYR A 388 -7.52 -2.01 -11.39
C TYR A 388 -7.43 -1.70 -12.88
N GLN A 389 -6.62 -0.72 -13.30
CA GLN A 389 -6.41 -0.43 -14.72
C GLN A 389 -5.72 -1.57 -15.47
N ALA A 390 -4.74 -2.22 -14.85
CA ALA A 390 -4.01 -3.32 -15.47
C ALA A 390 -4.85 -4.57 -15.74
N ILE A 391 -5.93 -4.79 -14.99
CA ILE A 391 -6.84 -5.93 -15.18
C ILE A 391 -8.00 -5.62 -16.12
N GLN A 392 -8.26 -4.34 -16.46
CA GLN A 392 -9.35 -3.98 -17.36
C GLN A 392 -9.05 -4.41 -18.80
N PRO A 393 -10.01 -5.04 -19.48
CA PRO A 393 -9.87 -5.32 -20.90
C PRO A 393 -9.97 -4.02 -21.72
N PRO A 394 -9.32 -3.96 -22.90
CA PRO A 394 -9.50 -2.85 -23.81
C PRO A 394 -10.96 -2.80 -24.30
N PRO A 395 -11.47 -1.59 -24.58
CA PRO A 395 -12.81 -1.45 -25.13
C PRO A 395 -12.94 -2.15 -26.50
N PRO A 396 -14.09 -2.75 -26.82
CA PRO A 396 -14.30 -3.40 -28.10
C PRO A 396 -14.33 -2.40 -29.26
N LYS A 397 -13.80 -2.80 -30.42
CA LYS A 397 -13.88 -2.05 -31.69
C LYS A 397 -15.14 -2.46 -32.44
N ILE A 398 -16.25 -1.80 -32.18
CA ILE A 398 -17.57 -2.19 -32.75
C ILE A 398 -17.59 -1.97 -34.25
N CYS A 399 -17.98 -3.00 -35.03
CA CYS A 399 -18.10 -2.92 -36.48
C CYS A 399 -19.08 -1.84 -36.92
N GLY A 400 -18.65 -1.03 -37.88
CA GLY A 400 -19.46 0.07 -38.41
C GLY A 400 -19.38 1.38 -37.64
N THR A 401 -18.58 1.44 -36.52
CA THR A 401 -18.23 2.71 -35.88
C THR A 401 -16.98 3.32 -36.50
N VAL A 402 -16.70 4.61 -36.20
CA VAL A 402 -15.56 5.36 -36.78
C VAL A 402 -14.21 4.67 -36.52
N GLU A 403 -14.04 4.07 -35.34
CA GLU A 403 -12.81 3.38 -34.92
C GLU A 403 -12.87 1.85 -35.12
N GLY A 404 -14.01 1.34 -35.57
CA GLY A 404 -14.25 -0.09 -35.73
C GLY A 404 -14.01 -0.58 -37.15
N PRO A 405 -13.98 -1.94 -37.34
CA PRO A 405 -13.88 -2.52 -38.65
C PRO A 405 -15.12 -2.20 -39.53
N PRO A 406 -14.99 -2.24 -40.85
CA PRO A 406 -16.12 -2.04 -41.75
C PRO A 406 -17.13 -3.21 -41.65
N VAL A 407 -18.38 -2.93 -41.97
CA VAL A 407 -19.43 -3.93 -42.10
C VAL A 407 -19.40 -4.48 -43.53
N THR A 408 -19.21 -5.77 -43.64
CA THR A 408 -19.14 -6.47 -44.94
C THR A 408 -20.21 -7.58 -45.11
N ALA A 409 -20.79 -8.04 -44.00
CA ALA A 409 -21.81 -9.09 -43.98
C ALA A 409 -23.23 -8.53 -43.87
N PRO A 410 -24.25 -9.25 -44.31
CA PRO A 410 -25.62 -8.97 -43.92
C PRO A 410 -25.78 -9.13 -42.41
N ARG A 411 -26.54 -8.22 -41.78
CA ARG A 411 -26.82 -8.20 -40.36
C ARG A 411 -28.29 -7.97 -40.07
N ILE A 412 -28.81 -8.68 -39.09
CA ILE A 412 -30.10 -8.38 -38.49
C ILE A 412 -29.89 -7.43 -37.30
N LYS A 413 -30.89 -6.63 -36.93
CA LYS A 413 -30.88 -5.81 -35.73
C LYS A 413 -31.80 -6.43 -34.69
N LEU A 414 -31.21 -6.80 -33.55
CA LEU A 414 -31.96 -7.37 -32.43
C LEU A 414 -32.79 -6.30 -31.70
N SER A 415 -33.79 -6.75 -30.95
CA SER A 415 -34.68 -5.90 -30.15
C SER A 415 -33.96 -5.05 -29.10
N ASP A 416 -32.81 -5.49 -28.60
CA ASP A 416 -31.95 -4.76 -27.69
C ASP A 416 -31.01 -3.74 -28.39
N GLY A 417 -31.09 -3.63 -29.71
CA GLY A 417 -30.32 -2.69 -30.55
C GLY A 417 -29.02 -3.23 -31.10
N ARG A 418 -28.55 -4.40 -30.66
CA ARG A 418 -27.36 -5.08 -31.21
C ARG A 418 -27.62 -5.62 -32.62
N HIS A 419 -26.54 -5.82 -33.39
CA HIS A 419 -26.60 -6.45 -34.69
C HIS A 419 -25.93 -7.84 -34.65
N LEU A 420 -26.56 -8.82 -35.30
CA LEU A 420 -25.98 -10.14 -35.58
C LEU A 420 -25.66 -10.28 -37.07
N ALA A 421 -24.39 -10.56 -37.36
CA ALA A 421 -23.93 -10.83 -38.71
C ALA A 421 -24.16 -12.32 -39.03
N TYR A 422 -24.67 -12.61 -40.20
CA TYR A 422 -25.01 -13.98 -40.63
C TYR A 422 -24.53 -14.28 -42.05
N LYS A 423 -24.64 -15.55 -42.43
CA LYS A 423 -24.34 -16.07 -43.76
C LYS A 423 -25.33 -17.18 -44.11
N GLU A 424 -25.90 -17.10 -45.30
CA GLU A 424 -26.81 -18.10 -45.84
C GLU A 424 -26.07 -19.01 -46.81
N GLN A 425 -26.41 -20.29 -46.80
CA GLN A 425 -25.81 -21.34 -47.64
C GLN A 425 -26.83 -22.45 -47.94
N GLY A 426 -26.56 -23.30 -48.95
CA GLY A 426 -27.44 -24.37 -49.36
C GLY A 426 -28.47 -23.92 -50.40
N MET A 427 -29.67 -24.47 -50.33
CA MET A 427 -30.77 -24.10 -51.21
C MET A 427 -31.38 -22.75 -50.85
N SER A 428 -32.21 -22.20 -51.74
CA SER A 428 -32.96 -21.00 -51.40
C SER A 428 -33.92 -21.26 -50.23
N LYS A 429 -34.09 -20.30 -49.35
CA LYS A 429 -34.95 -20.42 -48.17
C LYS A 429 -36.37 -20.83 -48.47
N ASP A 430 -36.91 -20.33 -49.57
CA ASP A 430 -38.31 -20.57 -49.95
C ASP A 430 -38.55 -21.98 -50.54
N SER A 431 -37.50 -22.61 -51.12
CA SER A 431 -37.56 -23.96 -51.66
C SER A 431 -37.07 -25.04 -50.70
N ALA A 432 -36.46 -24.67 -49.61
CA ALA A 432 -35.87 -25.60 -48.67
C ALA A 432 -36.92 -26.29 -47.78
N LYS A 433 -36.79 -27.63 -47.65
CA LYS A 433 -37.60 -28.46 -46.74
C LYS A 433 -37.11 -28.32 -45.29
N HIS A 434 -35.79 -28.26 -45.11
CA HIS A 434 -35.16 -28.23 -43.81
C HIS A 434 -34.34 -26.96 -43.66
N LYS A 435 -34.68 -26.17 -42.65
CA LYS A 435 -33.96 -24.93 -42.30
C LYS A 435 -33.11 -25.14 -41.05
N ILE A 436 -31.83 -24.96 -41.17
CA ILE A 436 -30.83 -25.27 -40.11
C ILE A 436 -30.12 -24.02 -39.68
N VAL A 437 -30.09 -23.74 -38.36
CA VAL A 437 -29.24 -22.74 -37.73
C VAL A 437 -27.99 -23.42 -37.20
N PHE A 438 -26.84 -22.99 -37.68
CA PHE A 438 -25.53 -23.47 -37.20
C PHE A 438 -24.89 -22.52 -36.22
N VAL A 439 -24.44 -23.04 -35.05
CA VAL A 439 -23.81 -22.30 -34.00
C VAL A 439 -22.34 -22.73 -33.89
N HIS A 440 -21.44 -21.80 -34.20
CA HIS A 440 -19.99 -22.05 -34.22
C HIS A 440 -19.37 -22.22 -32.86
N GLY A 441 -18.17 -22.86 -32.77
CA GLY A 441 -17.37 -23.05 -31.55
C GLY A 441 -16.64 -21.81 -31.08
N ILE A 442 -15.74 -22.00 -30.11
CA ILE A 442 -14.85 -20.95 -29.64
C ILE A 442 -13.83 -20.56 -30.72
N ASP A 443 -13.38 -19.30 -30.73
CA ASP A 443 -12.43 -18.78 -31.73
C ASP A 443 -12.83 -19.10 -33.19
N SER A 444 -14.11 -18.94 -33.52
CA SER A 444 -14.72 -19.30 -34.79
C SER A 444 -15.72 -18.22 -35.23
N CYS A 445 -16.29 -18.32 -36.41
CA CYS A 445 -17.24 -17.33 -36.94
C CYS A 445 -18.25 -17.97 -37.92
N ARG A 446 -19.13 -17.14 -38.49
CA ARG A 446 -20.13 -17.53 -39.48
C ARG A 446 -19.58 -18.27 -40.72
N HIS A 447 -18.27 -18.21 -40.98
CA HIS A 447 -17.62 -18.89 -42.09
C HIS A 447 -17.25 -20.36 -41.76
N ASP A 448 -17.05 -20.67 -40.48
CA ASP A 448 -16.73 -22.01 -39.98
C ASP A 448 -18.04 -22.83 -39.85
N THR A 449 -18.58 -23.26 -40.95
CA THR A 449 -19.83 -24.02 -41.04
C THR A 449 -19.62 -25.39 -41.74
N PHE A 450 -20.48 -26.34 -41.45
CA PHE A 450 -20.44 -27.67 -42.06
C PHE A 450 -20.86 -27.70 -43.55
N ALA A 451 -21.44 -26.63 -44.08
CA ALA A 451 -21.93 -26.56 -45.44
C ALA A 451 -20.90 -26.96 -46.51
N GLY A 452 -19.62 -26.58 -46.28
CA GLY A 452 -18.52 -26.95 -47.19
C GLY A 452 -18.12 -28.44 -47.21
N PHE A 453 -18.59 -29.20 -46.22
CA PHE A 453 -18.35 -30.64 -46.11
C PHE A 453 -19.50 -31.51 -46.69
N LEU A 454 -20.62 -30.88 -47.04
CA LEU A 454 -21.73 -31.56 -47.69
C LEU A 454 -21.55 -31.56 -49.20
N SER A 455 -21.90 -32.68 -49.84
CA SER A 455 -21.98 -32.69 -51.30
C SER A 455 -23.22 -31.91 -51.78
N ARG A 456 -23.13 -31.32 -52.97
CA ARG A 456 -24.21 -30.55 -53.54
C ARG A 456 -25.47 -31.41 -53.73
N GLU A 457 -25.29 -32.66 -54.14
CA GLU A 457 -26.36 -33.62 -54.29
C GLU A 457 -27.11 -33.86 -52.98
N LEU A 458 -26.38 -34.05 -51.89
CA LEU A 458 -26.97 -34.22 -50.54
C LEU A 458 -27.77 -33.00 -50.06
N VAL A 459 -27.27 -31.79 -50.34
CA VAL A 459 -27.98 -30.56 -50.01
C VAL A 459 -29.29 -30.44 -50.83
N GLU A 460 -29.26 -30.78 -52.11
CA GLU A 460 -30.40 -30.72 -52.98
C GLU A 460 -31.42 -31.85 -52.68
N ASP A 461 -30.99 -33.09 -52.46
CA ASP A 461 -31.85 -34.25 -52.15
C ASP A 461 -32.60 -34.05 -50.82
N LEU A 462 -31.92 -33.54 -49.78
CA LEU A 462 -32.54 -33.29 -48.49
C LEU A 462 -33.26 -31.94 -48.43
N GLY A 463 -33.06 -31.05 -49.42
CA GLY A 463 -33.70 -29.74 -49.44
C GLY A 463 -33.20 -28.83 -48.25
N ILE A 464 -31.90 -28.67 -48.13
CA ILE A 464 -31.30 -28.01 -46.95
C ILE A 464 -30.99 -26.53 -47.22
N TYR A 465 -31.49 -25.66 -46.35
CA TYR A 465 -31.05 -24.28 -46.19
C TYR A 465 -30.31 -24.12 -44.84
N ILE A 466 -29.17 -23.49 -44.86
CA ILE A 466 -28.31 -23.30 -43.68
C ILE A 466 -28.08 -21.82 -43.46
N VAL A 467 -28.32 -21.36 -42.23
CA VAL A 467 -27.86 -20.06 -41.75
C VAL A 467 -26.85 -20.25 -40.63
N SER A 468 -25.69 -19.64 -40.76
CA SER A 468 -24.68 -19.53 -39.74
C SER A 468 -24.54 -18.07 -39.35
N PHE A 469 -24.22 -17.77 -38.10
CA PHE A 469 -24.09 -16.39 -37.64
C PHE A 469 -22.88 -16.25 -36.74
N ASP A 470 -22.33 -15.03 -36.66
CA ASP A 470 -21.31 -14.71 -35.67
C ASP A 470 -21.97 -14.57 -34.29
N ARG A 471 -21.53 -15.33 -33.29
CA ARG A 471 -22.02 -15.17 -31.93
C ARG A 471 -21.62 -13.78 -31.39
N PRO A 472 -22.34 -13.17 -30.43
CA PRO A 472 -22.06 -11.84 -29.96
C PRO A 472 -20.58 -11.60 -29.60
N GLY A 473 -19.97 -10.53 -30.13
CA GLY A 473 -18.56 -10.17 -29.96
C GLY A 473 -17.59 -10.88 -30.93
N TYR A 474 -18.06 -11.84 -31.71
CA TYR A 474 -17.29 -12.45 -32.79
C TYR A 474 -17.59 -11.77 -34.14
N GLY A 475 -16.60 -11.80 -35.04
CA GLY A 475 -16.76 -11.34 -36.40
C GLY A 475 -17.34 -9.94 -36.52
N GLU A 476 -18.54 -9.84 -37.13
CA GLU A 476 -19.24 -8.56 -37.28
C GLU A 476 -20.51 -8.44 -36.42
N SER A 477 -20.73 -9.36 -35.47
CA SER A 477 -21.84 -9.29 -34.51
C SER A 477 -21.46 -8.45 -33.31
N ASP A 478 -22.31 -7.50 -32.93
CA ASP A 478 -22.06 -6.58 -31.85
C ASP A 478 -21.81 -7.32 -30.51
N PRO A 479 -20.91 -6.83 -29.66
CA PRO A 479 -20.68 -7.41 -28.34
C PRO A 479 -21.94 -7.36 -27.45
N ASN A 480 -22.06 -8.33 -26.55
CA ASN A 480 -23.07 -8.35 -25.51
C ASN A 480 -22.37 -8.38 -24.12
N PRO A 481 -22.11 -7.24 -23.49
CA PRO A 481 -21.47 -7.20 -22.17
C PRO A 481 -22.28 -7.94 -21.08
N LYS A 482 -23.59 -8.08 -21.29
CA LYS A 482 -24.52 -8.79 -20.39
C LYS A 482 -24.85 -10.21 -20.87
N ARG A 483 -24.02 -10.80 -21.73
CA ARG A 483 -24.24 -12.13 -22.30
C ARG A 483 -24.36 -13.18 -21.18
N THR A 484 -25.43 -13.97 -21.29
CA THR A 484 -25.72 -15.13 -20.43
C THR A 484 -26.03 -16.36 -21.33
N VAL A 485 -26.11 -17.54 -20.73
CA VAL A 485 -26.55 -18.73 -21.43
C VAL A 485 -27.95 -18.54 -22.01
N LYS A 486 -28.87 -17.88 -21.28
CA LYS A 486 -30.23 -17.59 -21.74
C LYS A 486 -30.24 -16.62 -22.93
N SER A 487 -29.48 -15.55 -22.89
CA SER A 487 -29.49 -14.54 -23.97
C SER A 487 -29.07 -15.12 -25.33
N MET A 488 -28.18 -16.14 -25.31
CA MET A 488 -27.77 -16.83 -26.55
C MET A 488 -28.90 -17.57 -27.22
N ALA A 489 -29.80 -18.22 -26.47
CA ALA A 489 -30.97 -18.89 -27.04
C ALA A 489 -31.96 -17.87 -27.62
N LEU A 490 -32.20 -16.74 -26.93
CA LEU A 490 -33.06 -15.66 -27.39
C LEU A 490 -32.53 -14.96 -28.65
N ASP A 491 -31.21 -14.75 -28.73
CA ASP A 491 -30.56 -14.21 -29.94
C ASP A 491 -30.81 -15.13 -31.16
N ILE A 492 -30.81 -16.48 -30.98
CA ILE A 492 -31.10 -17.45 -32.03
C ILE A 492 -32.60 -17.42 -32.44
N GLU A 493 -33.50 -17.31 -31.47
CA GLU A 493 -34.92 -17.19 -31.72
C GLU A 493 -35.22 -15.94 -32.56
N GLU A 494 -34.69 -14.80 -32.15
CA GLU A 494 -34.90 -13.55 -32.88
C GLU A 494 -34.24 -13.55 -34.26
N LEU A 495 -33.06 -14.19 -34.43
CA LEU A 495 -32.45 -14.44 -35.73
C LEU A 495 -33.40 -15.26 -36.65
N ALA A 496 -33.97 -16.32 -36.12
CA ALA A 496 -34.87 -17.17 -36.86
C ALA A 496 -36.16 -16.44 -37.27
N ASP A 497 -36.70 -15.60 -36.39
CA ASP A 497 -37.90 -14.81 -36.69
C ASP A 497 -37.66 -13.77 -37.78
N GLN A 498 -36.58 -12.98 -37.64
CA GLN A 498 -36.27 -11.93 -38.62
C GLN A 498 -35.90 -12.49 -40.00
N LEU A 499 -35.31 -13.69 -40.06
CA LEU A 499 -35.00 -14.37 -41.30
C LEU A 499 -36.18 -15.19 -41.85
N GLY A 500 -37.28 -15.28 -41.12
CA GLY A 500 -38.48 -16.05 -41.56
C GLY A 500 -38.23 -17.54 -41.70
N LEU A 501 -37.55 -18.17 -40.72
CA LEU A 501 -37.25 -19.60 -40.77
C LEU A 501 -38.48 -20.50 -40.51
N GLY A 502 -39.59 -19.91 -40.11
CA GLY A 502 -40.84 -20.61 -39.80
C GLY A 502 -41.05 -20.85 -38.31
N SER A 503 -42.10 -21.58 -37.95
CA SER A 503 -42.44 -21.86 -36.55
C SER A 503 -41.41 -22.76 -35.85
N LYS A 504 -40.82 -23.70 -36.59
CA LYS A 504 -39.78 -24.63 -36.13
C LYS A 504 -38.61 -24.68 -37.11
N PHE A 505 -37.39 -24.82 -36.57
CA PHE A 505 -36.17 -24.98 -37.36
C PHE A 505 -35.23 -25.98 -36.66
N TYR A 506 -34.26 -26.51 -37.39
CA TYR A 506 -33.22 -27.38 -36.83
C TYR A 506 -32.05 -26.55 -36.30
N VAL A 507 -31.38 -27.04 -35.26
CA VAL A 507 -30.19 -26.40 -34.72
C VAL A 507 -29.03 -27.39 -34.65
N ILE A 508 -27.85 -26.97 -35.10
CA ILE A 508 -26.61 -27.74 -34.99
C ILE A 508 -25.57 -26.87 -34.31
N GLY A 509 -24.95 -27.35 -33.24
CA GLY A 509 -23.92 -26.61 -32.53
C GLY A 509 -22.67 -27.44 -32.30
N PHE A 510 -21.50 -26.86 -32.59
CA PHE A 510 -20.20 -27.50 -32.38
C PHE A 510 -19.43 -26.89 -31.22
N SER A 511 -18.88 -27.74 -30.33
CA SER A 511 -18.03 -27.30 -29.23
C SER A 511 -18.75 -26.27 -28.33
N MET A 512 -18.23 -25.02 -28.16
CA MET A 512 -18.96 -23.94 -27.48
C MET A 512 -20.31 -23.60 -28.11
N GLY A 513 -20.46 -23.80 -29.43
CA GLY A 513 -21.77 -23.72 -30.08
C GLY A 513 -22.73 -24.83 -29.61
N GLY A 514 -22.22 -26.03 -29.39
CA GLY A 514 -22.97 -27.13 -28.79
C GLY A 514 -23.40 -26.82 -27.35
N GLN A 515 -22.59 -26.08 -26.59
CA GLN A 515 -22.98 -25.58 -25.28
C GLN A 515 -24.18 -24.63 -25.33
N VAL A 516 -24.26 -23.76 -26.35
CA VAL A 516 -25.41 -22.88 -26.57
C VAL A 516 -26.69 -23.67 -26.76
N LEU A 517 -26.61 -24.86 -27.36
CA LEU A 517 -27.79 -25.69 -27.59
C LEU A 517 -28.43 -26.21 -26.30
N TRP A 518 -27.68 -26.37 -25.21
CA TRP A 518 -28.31 -26.64 -23.90
C TRP A 518 -29.30 -25.53 -23.52
N SER A 519 -28.94 -24.28 -23.82
CA SER A 519 -29.84 -23.13 -23.61
C SER A 519 -31.01 -23.11 -24.58
N VAL A 520 -30.79 -23.47 -25.84
CA VAL A 520 -31.87 -23.59 -26.85
C VAL A 520 -32.88 -24.60 -26.36
N LEU A 521 -32.45 -25.78 -25.93
CA LEU A 521 -33.31 -26.83 -25.39
C LEU A 521 -34.06 -26.39 -24.11
N LYS A 522 -33.49 -25.51 -23.30
CA LYS A 522 -34.11 -24.98 -22.07
C LYS A 522 -35.13 -23.88 -22.33
N TYR A 523 -34.77 -22.89 -23.14
CA TYR A 523 -35.51 -21.62 -23.21
C TYR A 523 -36.44 -21.50 -24.43
N ILE A 524 -36.09 -22.19 -25.56
CA ILE A 524 -36.89 -22.15 -26.80
C ILE A 524 -37.17 -23.55 -27.37
N PRO A 525 -37.51 -24.60 -26.56
CA PRO A 525 -37.76 -25.95 -27.04
C PRO A 525 -38.90 -26.00 -28.06
N HIS A 526 -39.90 -25.10 -27.95
CA HIS A 526 -41.05 -24.98 -28.83
C HIS A 526 -40.68 -24.55 -30.27
N ARG A 527 -39.48 -23.94 -30.47
CA ARG A 527 -39.03 -23.43 -31.76
C ARG A 527 -38.19 -24.43 -32.57
N ILE A 528 -37.80 -25.54 -31.98
CA ILE A 528 -36.91 -26.49 -32.66
C ILE A 528 -37.68 -27.65 -33.30
N ALA A 529 -37.22 -28.09 -34.49
CA ALA A 529 -37.64 -29.28 -35.17
C ALA A 529 -36.73 -30.50 -34.89
N GLY A 530 -35.48 -30.22 -34.47
CA GLY A 530 -34.48 -31.18 -34.04
C GLY A 530 -33.20 -30.49 -33.66
N ALA A 531 -32.32 -31.13 -32.85
CA ALA A 531 -31.07 -30.57 -32.39
C ALA A 531 -29.91 -31.57 -32.49
N ALA A 532 -28.74 -31.12 -32.96
CA ALA A 532 -27.49 -31.89 -32.89
C ALA A 532 -26.41 -31.15 -32.13
N LEU A 533 -26.08 -31.70 -30.97
CA LEU A 533 -25.00 -31.21 -30.10
C LEU A 533 -23.73 -32.00 -30.43
N ILE A 534 -22.71 -31.32 -30.93
CA ILE A 534 -21.48 -31.95 -31.41
C ILE A 534 -20.32 -31.54 -30.54
N ALA A 535 -19.74 -32.50 -29.84
CA ALA A 535 -18.70 -32.28 -28.84
C ALA A 535 -19.00 -31.06 -27.91
N PRO A 536 -20.25 -30.98 -27.36
CA PRO A 536 -20.68 -29.77 -26.65
C PRO A 536 -19.89 -29.56 -25.39
N VAL A 537 -19.38 -28.34 -25.19
CA VAL A 537 -18.75 -27.92 -23.92
C VAL A 537 -19.79 -27.95 -22.80
N VAL A 538 -19.43 -28.46 -21.66
CA VAL A 538 -20.31 -28.53 -20.49
C VAL A 538 -19.57 -27.91 -19.27
N ASN A 539 -20.31 -27.18 -18.48
CA ASN A 539 -19.81 -26.58 -17.27
C ASN A 539 -19.52 -27.64 -16.20
N TYR A 540 -18.46 -27.49 -15.42
CA TYR A 540 -18.13 -28.43 -14.33
C TYR A 540 -18.91 -28.15 -13.03
N TRP A 541 -19.64 -27.04 -12.95
CA TRP A 541 -20.30 -26.55 -11.73
C TRP A 541 -21.81 -26.30 -11.89
N TRP A 542 -22.49 -26.99 -12.82
CA TRP A 542 -23.94 -26.82 -12.91
C TRP A 542 -24.65 -27.39 -11.67
N PRO A 543 -25.84 -26.88 -11.30
CA PRO A 543 -26.60 -27.40 -10.17
C PRO A 543 -26.92 -28.89 -10.31
N GLY A 544 -26.73 -29.66 -9.24
CA GLY A 544 -27.04 -31.10 -9.22
C GLY A 544 -25.98 -32.04 -9.83
N LEU A 545 -24.86 -31.54 -10.35
CA LEU A 545 -23.73 -32.38 -10.78
C LEU A 545 -23.06 -33.05 -9.56
N PRO A 546 -22.93 -34.42 -9.53
CA PRO A 546 -22.21 -35.07 -8.44
C PRO A 546 -20.75 -34.62 -8.34
N ALA A 547 -20.31 -34.23 -7.15
CA ALA A 547 -18.97 -33.66 -6.93
C ALA A 547 -17.83 -34.60 -7.33
N ASN A 548 -17.99 -35.93 -7.15
CA ASN A 548 -16.99 -36.91 -7.55
C ASN A 548 -16.84 -36.96 -9.09
N LEU A 549 -17.93 -36.83 -9.84
CA LEU A 549 -17.91 -36.81 -11.30
C LEU A 549 -17.37 -35.50 -11.83
N SER A 550 -17.81 -34.36 -11.25
CA SER A 550 -17.27 -33.06 -11.54
C SER A 550 -15.74 -33.05 -11.37
N ASN A 551 -15.25 -33.48 -10.21
CA ASN A 551 -13.82 -33.55 -9.92
C ASN A 551 -13.06 -34.50 -10.86
N ALA A 552 -13.65 -35.65 -11.18
CA ALA A 552 -13.04 -36.61 -12.11
C ALA A 552 -12.90 -36.04 -13.53
N ALA A 553 -13.93 -35.34 -14.00
CA ALA A 553 -13.91 -34.68 -15.32
C ALA A 553 -12.94 -33.48 -15.30
N PHE A 554 -13.02 -32.60 -14.30
CA PHE A 554 -12.19 -31.42 -14.17
C PHE A 554 -10.69 -31.74 -14.03
N ASN A 555 -10.34 -32.82 -13.31
CA ASN A 555 -8.94 -33.24 -13.15
C ASN A 555 -8.32 -33.87 -14.42
N ARG A 556 -9.10 -34.16 -15.44
CA ARG A 556 -8.59 -34.58 -16.76
C ARG A 556 -8.09 -33.42 -17.59
N GLU A 557 -8.60 -32.21 -17.33
CA GLU A 557 -8.14 -31.00 -17.99
C GLU A 557 -6.68 -30.66 -17.61
N LEU A 558 -5.97 -29.99 -18.51
CA LEU A 558 -4.65 -29.48 -18.21
C LEU A 558 -4.70 -28.49 -17.03
N TRP A 559 -3.65 -28.42 -16.25
CA TRP A 559 -3.63 -27.59 -15.05
C TRP A 559 -3.83 -26.09 -15.34
N ASN A 560 -3.30 -25.58 -16.45
CA ASN A 560 -3.52 -24.20 -16.92
C ASN A 560 -4.98 -23.94 -17.36
N ASP A 561 -5.63 -24.93 -17.98
CA ASP A 561 -7.05 -24.84 -18.32
C ASP A 561 -7.93 -24.91 -17.09
N ARG A 562 -7.63 -25.79 -16.14
CA ARG A 562 -8.30 -25.83 -14.83
C ARG A 562 -8.25 -24.50 -14.10
N LEU A 563 -7.09 -23.83 -14.08
CA LEU A 563 -6.96 -22.51 -13.48
C LEU A 563 -7.80 -21.46 -14.24
N THR A 564 -7.76 -21.47 -15.56
CA THR A 564 -8.55 -20.55 -16.40
C THR A 564 -10.05 -20.73 -16.17
N TYR A 565 -10.53 -21.97 -16.12
CA TYR A 565 -11.95 -22.27 -15.85
C TYR A 565 -12.34 -21.88 -14.43
N SER A 566 -11.46 -22.14 -13.44
CA SER A 566 -11.68 -21.69 -12.07
C SER A 566 -11.74 -20.17 -11.92
N VAL A 567 -10.86 -19.43 -12.60
CA VAL A 567 -10.90 -17.96 -12.63
C VAL A 567 -12.18 -17.47 -13.30
N SER A 568 -12.57 -18.08 -14.43
CA SER A 568 -13.81 -17.73 -15.14
C SER A 568 -15.06 -17.97 -14.28
N HIS A 569 -15.04 -18.97 -13.39
CA HIS A 569 -16.14 -19.30 -12.49
C HIS A 569 -16.18 -18.43 -11.22
N HIS A 570 -15.06 -18.31 -10.52
CA HIS A 570 -15.01 -17.69 -9.19
C HIS A 570 -14.68 -16.19 -9.22
N ALA A 571 -13.91 -15.75 -10.24
CA ALA A 571 -13.44 -14.37 -10.39
C ALA A 571 -13.48 -13.92 -11.86
N PRO A 572 -14.66 -13.89 -12.52
CA PRO A 572 -14.77 -13.61 -13.97
C PRO A 572 -14.18 -12.25 -14.38
N TRP A 573 -14.16 -11.27 -13.47
CA TRP A 573 -13.53 -9.96 -13.67
C TRP A 573 -12.01 -10.01 -13.88
N LEU A 574 -11.35 -11.12 -13.47
CA LEU A 574 -9.92 -11.39 -13.66
C LEU A 574 -9.62 -12.21 -14.92
N ALA A 575 -10.64 -12.77 -15.59
CA ALA A 575 -10.44 -13.72 -16.69
C ALA A 575 -9.59 -13.17 -17.85
N TYR A 576 -9.77 -11.90 -18.19
CA TYR A 576 -8.97 -11.25 -19.23
C TYR A 576 -7.50 -11.14 -18.81
N TRP A 577 -7.22 -10.55 -17.66
CA TRP A 577 -5.87 -10.42 -17.15
C TRP A 577 -5.18 -11.78 -17.00
N TRP A 578 -5.88 -12.77 -16.44
CA TRP A 578 -5.34 -14.11 -16.26
C TRP A 578 -4.83 -14.71 -17.57
N ASN A 579 -5.55 -14.58 -18.64
CA ASN A 579 -5.19 -15.16 -19.93
C ASN A 579 -4.22 -14.31 -20.75
N THR A 580 -4.00 -13.03 -20.42
CA THR A 580 -3.14 -12.11 -21.18
C THR A 580 -1.83 -11.77 -20.46
N GLN A 581 -1.71 -12.04 -19.15
CA GLN A 581 -0.48 -11.85 -18.42
C GLN A 581 0.61 -12.84 -18.86
N LYS A 582 1.89 -12.55 -18.52
CA LYS A 582 3.05 -13.34 -18.97
C LYS A 582 3.68 -14.20 -17.86
N TRP A 583 3.18 -14.15 -16.65
CA TRP A 583 3.77 -14.83 -15.49
C TRP A 583 3.32 -16.28 -15.35
N PHE A 584 2.10 -16.57 -15.77
CA PHE A 584 1.53 -17.91 -15.74
C PHE A 584 1.08 -18.31 -17.13
N PRO A 585 1.12 -19.60 -17.51
CA PRO A 585 0.62 -20.06 -18.80
C PRO A 585 -0.89 -19.85 -18.86
N SER A 586 -1.34 -19.24 -19.95
CA SER A 586 -2.75 -19.07 -20.27
C SER A 586 -3.38 -20.39 -20.78
N SER A 587 -4.69 -20.39 -21.00
CA SER A 587 -5.42 -21.55 -21.50
C SER A 587 -4.83 -22.13 -22.78
N SER A 588 -4.72 -23.45 -22.84
CA SER A 588 -4.29 -24.18 -24.05
C SER A 588 -5.25 -23.98 -25.21
N VAL A 589 -6.54 -23.80 -24.92
CA VAL A 589 -7.57 -23.52 -25.92
C VAL A 589 -7.37 -22.14 -26.56
N LEU A 590 -7.03 -21.12 -25.75
CA LEU A 590 -6.79 -19.78 -26.29
C LEU A 590 -5.47 -19.69 -27.06
N ASN A 591 -4.48 -20.48 -26.68
CA ASN A 591 -3.17 -20.53 -27.34
C ASN A 591 -3.16 -21.48 -28.55
N LEU A 592 -4.25 -22.15 -28.85
CA LEU A 592 -4.35 -23.18 -29.91
C LEU A 592 -3.23 -24.23 -29.77
N SER A 593 -2.96 -24.68 -28.54
CA SER A 593 -1.88 -25.63 -28.27
C SER A 593 -2.20 -26.99 -28.89
N LEU A 594 -1.31 -27.49 -29.72
CA LEU A 594 -1.44 -28.82 -30.31
C LEU A 594 -1.29 -29.94 -29.28
N ASP A 595 -0.81 -29.66 -28.08
CA ASP A 595 -0.55 -30.67 -27.03
C ASP A 595 -1.85 -31.27 -26.45
N VAL A 596 -2.96 -30.51 -26.55
CA VAL A 596 -4.29 -30.94 -26.09
C VAL A 596 -5.08 -31.68 -27.14
N LEU A 597 -4.57 -31.82 -28.35
CA LEU A 597 -5.25 -32.48 -29.45
C LEU A 597 -4.85 -33.95 -29.51
N SER A 598 -5.83 -34.82 -29.89
CA SER A 598 -5.54 -36.20 -30.28
C SER A 598 -4.65 -36.22 -31.54
N SER A 599 -4.13 -37.39 -31.92
CA SER A 599 -3.35 -37.52 -33.15
C SER A 599 -4.17 -37.22 -34.40
N GLU A 600 -5.43 -37.61 -34.42
CA GLU A 600 -6.37 -37.32 -35.48
C GLU A 600 -6.71 -35.83 -35.54
N ASP A 601 -7.01 -35.20 -34.40
CA ASP A 601 -7.30 -33.76 -34.32
C ASP A 601 -6.14 -32.88 -34.80
N LYS A 602 -4.88 -33.27 -34.59
CA LYS A 602 -3.72 -32.53 -35.09
C LYS A 602 -3.70 -32.43 -36.62
N GLU A 603 -4.07 -33.49 -37.30
CA GLU A 603 -4.16 -33.49 -38.75
C GLU A 603 -5.27 -32.53 -39.23
N PHE A 604 -6.46 -32.63 -38.62
CA PHE A 604 -7.58 -31.74 -38.95
C PHE A 604 -7.30 -30.29 -38.61
N ALA A 605 -6.63 -30.01 -37.47
CA ALA A 605 -6.26 -28.66 -37.07
C ALA A 605 -5.34 -27.98 -38.13
N LEU A 606 -4.37 -28.70 -38.67
CA LEU A 606 -3.47 -28.19 -39.72
C LEU A 606 -4.22 -27.89 -41.04
N LEU A 607 -5.16 -28.75 -41.41
CA LEU A 607 -6.02 -28.54 -42.60
C LEU A 607 -6.93 -27.33 -42.38
N ARG A 608 -7.54 -27.22 -41.21
CA ARG A 608 -8.42 -26.13 -40.82
C ARG A 608 -7.69 -24.79 -40.77
N GLU A 609 -6.48 -24.74 -40.25
CA GLU A 609 -5.66 -23.52 -40.21
C GLU A 609 -5.44 -22.98 -41.63
N ARG A 610 -5.12 -23.83 -42.58
CA ARG A 610 -4.95 -23.43 -43.98
C ARG A 610 -6.24 -22.87 -44.61
N ALA A 611 -7.38 -23.50 -44.35
CA ALA A 611 -8.67 -23.04 -44.86
C ALA A 611 -9.10 -21.69 -44.22
N ARG A 612 -8.77 -21.47 -42.96
CA ARG A 612 -9.18 -20.28 -42.22
C ARG A 612 -8.28 -19.03 -42.43
N LYS A 613 -7.13 -19.16 -43.08
CA LYS A 613 -6.17 -18.03 -43.28
C LYS A 613 -6.83 -16.78 -43.85
N THR A 614 -7.88 -16.89 -44.67
CA THR A 614 -8.55 -15.76 -45.30
C THR A 614 -9.45 -14.96 -44.38
N TYR A 615 -9.93 -15.56 -43.28
CA TYR A 615 -10.87 -14.88 -42.36
C TYR A 615 -10.50 -14.97 -40.89
N THR A 616 -9.41 -15.63 -40.49
CA THR A 616 -8.99 -15.73 -39.10
C THR A 616 -8.83 -14.35 -38.43
N ALA A 617 -8.33 -13.36 -39.17
CA ALA A 617 -8.19 -11.99 -38.66
C ALA A 617 -9.55 -11.33 -38.33
N HIS A 618 -10.63 -11.77 -39.01
CA HIS A 618 -11.95 -11.21 -38.78
C HIS A 618 -12.67 -11.81 -37.56
N VAL A 619 -12.26 -13.00 -37.10
CA VAL A 619 -12.92 -13.70 -35.98
C VAL A 619 -12.97 -12.86 -34.71
N LYS A 620 -11.84 -12.26 -34.33
CA LYS A 620 -11.67 -11.45 -33.15
C LYS A 620 -11.44 -9.95 -33.43
N GLN A 621 -11.91 -9.47 -34.59
CA GLN A 621 -11.63 -8.09 -35.04
C GLN A 621 -12.21 -7.01 -34.14
N GLN A 622 -13.23 -7.31 -33.36
CA GLN A 622 -13.81 -6.39 -32.37
C GLN A 622 -13.14 -6.49 -30.99
N GLY A 623 -12.20 -7.40 -30.80
CA GLY A 623 -11.45 -7.62 -29.56
C GLY A 623 -11.64 -9.02 -28.98
N GLU A 624 -10.61 -9.51 -28.31
CA GLU A 624 -10.61 -10.87 -27.75
C GLU A 624 -11.46 -10.99 -26.49
N TYR A 625 -11.66 -9.89 -25.77
CA TYR A 625 -12.40 -9.91 -24.51
C TYR A 625 -13.88 -10.27 -24.72
N GLU A 626 -14.54 -9.57 -25.62
CA GLU A 626 -15.97 -9.78 -25.89
C GLU A 626 -16.29 -11.05 -26.69
N SER A 627 -15.27 -11.67 -27.28
CA SER A 627 -15.36 -12.94 -27.99
C SER A 627 -14.95 -14.11 -27.10
N VAL A 628 -13.68 -14.51 -27.16
CA VAL A 628 -13.17 -15.75 -26.55
C VAL A 628 -13.15 -15.71 -25.01
N HIS A 629 -12.80 -14.57 -24.39
CA HIS A 629 -12.82 -14.50 -22.91
C HIS A 629 -14.25 -14.47 -22.37
N ARG A 630 -15.18 -13.81 -23.08
CA ARG A 630 -16.61 -13.82 -22.74
C ARG A 630 -17.19 -15.23 -22.85
N ASP A 631 -16.78 -16.00 -23.82
CA ASP A 631 -17.16 -17.42 -23.96
C ASP A 631 -16.73 -18.23 -22.72
N LEU A 632 -15.49 -18.06 -22.26
CA LEU A 632 -15.02 -18.75 -21.06
C LEU A 632 -15.81 -18.34 -19.80
N MET A 633 -16.09 -17.03 -19.66
CA MET A 633 -16.86 -16.52 -18.50
C MET A 633 -18.31 -17.01 -18.50
N VAL A 634 -18.95 -17.07 -19.65
CA VAL A 634 -20.34 -17.57 -19.76
C VAL A 634 -20.39 -19.10 -19.71
N GLY A 635 -19.48 -19.75 -20.41
CA GLY A 635 -19.40 -21.20 -20.51
C GLY A 635 -19.10 -21.88 -19.16
N PHE A 636 -18.15 -21.35 -18.42
CA PHE A 636 -17.72 -21.90 -17.13
C PHE A 636 -18.22 -21.10 -15.93
N GLY A 637 -18.97 -20.03 -16.14
CA GLY A 637 -19.58 -19.22 -15.10
C GLY A 637 -20.70 -19.94 -14.35
N LYS A 638 -21.51 -19.18 -13.63
CA LYS A 638 -22.67 -19.72 -12.91
C LYS A 638 -23.84 -19.91 -13.90
N TRP A 639 -24.24 -21.15 -14.10
CA TRP A 639 -25.44 -21.48 -14.88
C TRP A 639 -26.66 -21.46 -13.97
N GLU A 640 -27.77 -20.97 -14.51
CA GLU A 640 -29.07 -20.90 -13.82
C GLU A 640 -29.84 -22.22 -13.85
N PHE A 641 -29.40 -23.20 -14.64
CA PHE A 641 -30.05 -24.50 -14.82
C PHE A 641 -29.03 -25.63 -14.94
N SER A 642 -29.49 -26.86 -14.71
CA SER A 642 -28.76 -28.09 -14.98
C SER A 642 -29.22 -28.67 -16.32
N PRO A 643 -28.31 -29.20 -17.20
CA PRO A 643 -28.73 -30.00 -18.36
C PRO A 643 -29.67 -31.15 -18.00
N LEU A 644 -29.60 -31.68 -16.79
CA LEU A 644 -30.45 -32.77 -16.32
C LEU A 644 -31.90 -32.35 -16.02
N GLU A 645 -32.20 -31.04 -15.97
CA GLU A 645 -33.56 -30.49 -15.79
C GLU A 645 -34.29 -30.31 -17.13
N LEU A 646 -33.64 -30.70 -18.25
CA LEU A 646 -34.27 -30.59 -19.57
C LEU A 646 -35.34 -31.67 -19.77
N GLU A 647 -36.49 -31.23 -20.26
CA GLU A 647 -37.58 -32.11 -20.68
C GLU A 647 -37.42 -32.49 -22.15
N ASN A 648 -37.93 -33.66 -22.53
CA ASN A 648 -37.92 -34.05 -23.92
C ASN A 648 -38.77 -33.09 -24.77
N PRO A 649 -38.16 -32.33 -25.71
CA PRO A 649 -38.92 -31.41 -26.58
C PRO A 649 -39.78 -32.11 -27.61
N PHE A 650 -39.63 -33.42 -27.77
CA PHE A 650 -40.31 -34.25 -28.78
C PHE A 650 -40.99 -35.49 -28.17
N PRO A 651 -41.97 -35.32 -27.28
CA PRO A 651 -42.58 -36.44 -26.55
C PRO A 651 -43.34 -37.41 -27.48
N ASN A 652 -43.77 -36.95 -28.66
CA ASN A 652 -44.46 -37.74 -29.65
C ASN A 652 -43.59 -38.17 -30.84
N ASN A 653 -42.25 -38.09 -30.68
CA ASN A 653 -41.27 -38.41 -31.73
C ASN A 653 -41.36 -37.53 -33.01
N GLU A 654 -41.89 -36.30 -32.89
CA GLU A 654 -41.98 -35.35 -34.01
C GLU A 654 -40.63 -34.68 -34.36
N GLY A 655 -39.58 -35.03 -33.68
CA GLY A 655 -38.19 -34.60 -33.88
C GLY A 655 -37.25 -35.39 -33.00
N SER A 656 -35.96 -35.05 -33.02
CA SER A 656 -34.93 -35.76 -32.24
C SER A 656 -33.84 -34.84 -31.75
N VAL A 657 -33.20 -35.25 -30.67
CA VAL A 657 -31.99 -34.59 -30.12
C VAL A 657 -30.85 -35.60 -30.16
N HIS A 658 -29.78 -35.23 -30.85
CA HIS A 658 -28.58 -36.06 -31.02
C HIS A 658 -27.39 -35.44 -30.28
N LEU A 659 -26.66 -36.25 -29.53
CA LEU A 659 -25.42 -35.87 -28.82
C LEU A 659 -24.28 -36.71 -29.39
N TRP A 660 -23.36 -36.07 -30.09
CA TRP A 660 -22.20 -36.70 -30.71
C TRP A 660 -20.91 -36.37 -29.96
N HIS A 661 -20.10 -37.37 -29.65
CA HIS A 661 -18.83 -37.14 -28.94
C HIS A 661 -17.78 -38.19 -29.29
N GLY A 662 -16.51 -37.77 -29.40
CA GLY A 662 -15.37 -38.66 -29.53
C GLY A 662 -14.86 -39.13 -28.17
N ASP A 663 -14.53 -40.40 -27.99
CA ASP A 663 -14.04 -40.93 -26.71
C ASP A 663 -12.59 -40.52 -26.39
N GLU A 664 -11.81 -40.08 -27.40
CA GLU A 664 -10.48 -39.50 -27.27
C GLU A 664 -10.44 -37.96 -27.27
N ASP A 665 -11.62 -37.32 -27.15
CA ASP A 665 -11.68 -35.86 -27.01
C ASP A 665 -10.95 -35.39 -25.72
N ARG A 666 -9.86 -34.64 -25.92
CA ARG A 666 -9.02 -34.08 -24.85
C ARG A 666 -9.33 -32.63 -24.52
N LEU A 667 -10.22 -31.99 -25.31
CA LEU A 667 -10.67 -30.62 -25.08
C LEU A 667 -11.95 -30.54 -24.27
N VAL A 668 -12.82 -31.56 -24.42
CA VAL A 668 -14.10 -31.65 -23.71
C VAL A 668 -14.26 -33.04 -23.15
N SER A 669 -14.39 -33.17 -21.84
CA SER A 669 -14.46 -34.45 -21.17
C SER A 669 -15.72 -35.26 -21.57
N VAL A 670 -15.52 -36.45 -22.18
CA VAL A 670 -16.59 -37.38 -22.53
C VAL A 670 -17.38 -37.87 -21.30
N LEU A 671 -16.78 -37.83 -20.09
CA LEU A 671 -17.42 -38.33 -18.87
C LEU A 671 -18.74 -37.64 -18.56
N LEU A 672 -18.81 -36.33 -18.77
CA LEU A 672 -20.02 -35.55 -18.51
C LEU A 672 -21.09 -35.84 -19.56
N GLN A 673 -20.70 -36.06 -20.82
CA GLN A 673 -21.62 -36.42 -21.89
C GLN A 673 -22.25 -37.78 -21.66
N ARG A 674 -21.46 -38.79 -21.29
CA ARG A 674 -21.96 -40.13 -20.91
C ARG A 674 -22.95 -40.06 -19.75
N TYR A 675 -22.64 -39.25 -18.75
CA TYR A 675 -23.52 -39.05 -17.59
C TYR A 675 -24.85 -38.39 -17.96
N ILE A 676 -24.83 -37.35 -18.82
CA ILE A 676 -26.04 -36.69 -19.32
C ILE A 676 -26.89 -37.68 -20.14
N ALA A 677 -26.27 -38.40 -21.08
CA ALA A 677 -26.96 -39.37 -21.93
C ALA A 677 -27.64 -40.50 -21.13
N GLN A 678 -26.97 -41.00 -20.07
CA GLN A 678 -27.54 -41.98 -19.15
C GLN A 678 -28.78 -41.47 -18.40
N ARG A 679 -28.82 -40.16 -18.08
CA ARG A 679 -29.89 -39.54 -17.30
C ARG A 679 -31.06 -39.04 -18.19
N LEU A 680 -30.76 -38.71 -19.44
CA LEU A 680 -31.71 -38.21 -20.41
C LEU A 680 -31.85 -39.21 -21.60
N PRO A 681 -32.57 -40.33 -21.41
CA PRO A 681 -32.65 -41.40 -22.42
C PRO A 681 -33.34 -41.00 -23.73
N TRP A 682 -33.99 -39.84 -23.78
CA TRP A 682 -34.57 -39.26 -24.99
C TRP A 682 -33.54 -38.62 -25.93
N ILE A 683 -32.27 -38.43 -25.44
CA ILE A 683 -31.17 -37.98 -26.27
C ILE A 683 -30.52 -39.16 -26.96
N HIS A 684 -30.45 -39.13 -28.28
CA HIS A 684 -29.72 -40.11 -29.09
C HIS A 684 -28.22 -39.88 -28.95
N TYR A 685 -27.55 -40.67 -28.12
CA TYR A 685 -26.12 -40.53 -27.85
C TYR A 685 -25.29 -41.34 -28.82
N HIS A 686 -24.35 -40.69 -29.51
CA HIS A 686 -23.42 -41.25 -30.47
C HIS A 686 -22.00 -41.07 -29.99
N GLU A 687 -21.42 -42.13 -29.44
CA GLU A 687 -20.00 -42.14 -29.04
C GLU A 687 -19.16 -42.73 -30.15
N LEU A 688 -18.11 -42.02 -30.56
CA LEU A 688 -17.23 -42.41 -31.65
C LEU A 688 -15.90 -42.88 -31.11
N THR A 689 -15.60 -44.18 -31.30
CA THR A 689 -14.37 -44.78 -30.77
C THR A 689 -13.15 -44.34 -31.54
N GLY A 690 -12.09 -43.92 -30.83
CA GLY A 690 -10.83 -43.39 -31.37
C GLY A 690 -10.93 -41.97 -31.91
N ALA A 691 -12.09 -41.32 -31.84
CA ALA A 691 -12.29 -39.99 -32.37
C ALA A 691 -11.94 -38.88 -31.36
N GLY A 692 -11.28 -37.83 -31.81
CA GLY A 692 -10.95 -36.63 -31.04
C GLY A 692 -12.06 -35.56 -31.07
N HIS A 693 -11.71 -34.31 -30.73
CA HIS A 693 -12.67 -33.19 -30.73
C HIS A 693 -13.12 -32.74 -32.12
N LEU A 694 -12.21 -32.83 -33.11
CA LEU A 694 -12.45 -32.39 -34.48
C LEU A 694 -13.03 -33.49 -35.39
N PHE A 695 -13.52 -34.60 -34.84
CA PHE A 695 -14.09 -35.71 -35.57
C PHE A 695 -15.12 -35.32 -36.65
N PRO A 696 -15.90 -34.22 -36.52
CA PRO A 696 -16.86 -33.85 -37.54
C PRO A 696 -16.21 -33.45 -38.87
N GLU A 697 -14.92 -33.08 -38.87
CA GLU A 697 -14.15 -32.73 -40.07
C GLU A 697 -13.67 -33.99 -40.85
N ALA A 698 -13.83 -35.16 -40.24
CA ALA A 698 -13.55 -36.41 -40.94
C ALA A 698 -14.49 -36.58 -42.14
N ARG A 699 -13.95 -37.20 -43.19
CA ARG A 699 -14.65 -37.36 -44.47
C ARG A 699 -16.04 -38.00 -44.29
N LYS A 700 -17.09 -37.34 -44.76
CA LYS A 700 -18.50 -37.76 -44.70
C LYS A 700 -19.18 -37.67 -43.32
N MET A 701 -18.50 -37.33 -42.25
CA MET A 701 -19.09 -37.30 -40.89
C MET A 701 -20.23 -36.29 -40.81
N TRP A 702 -20.04 -35.05 -41.31
CA TRP A 702 -21.13 -34.07 -41.38
C TRP A 702 -22.35 -34.56 -42.14
N GLY A 703 -22.14 -35.29 -43.24
CA GLY A 703 -23.26 -35.90 -43.99
C GLY A 703 -24.03 -36.94 -43.16
N THR A 704 -23.34 -37.73 -42.34
CA THR A 704 -23.97 -38.69 -41.41
C THR A 704 -24.75 -37.96 -40.32
N ILE A 705 -24.17 -36.95 -39.67
CA ILE A 705 -24.82 -36.15 -38.62
C ILE A 705 -26.12 -35.51 -39.14
N VAL A 706 -26.06 -34.90 -40.32
CA VAL A 706 -27.21 -34.23 -40.94
C VAL A 706 -28.29 -35.23 -41.32
N LYS A 707 -27.93 -36.38 -41.86
CA LYS A 707 -28.91 -37.44 -42.21
C LYS A 707 -29.63 -38.00 -40.98
N GLU A 708 -28.89 -38.30 -39.90
CA GLU A 708 -29.49 -38.81 -38.66
C GLU A 708 -30.44 -37.75 -38.03
N LEU A 709 -30.08 -36.44 -38.10
CA LEU A 709 -30.94 -35.37 -37.59
C LEU A 709 -32.22 -35.16 -38.40
N LEU A 710 -32.14 -35.27 -39.77
CA LEU A 710 -33.24 -34.89 -40.66
C LEU A 710 -34.11 -36.06 -41.05
N LEU A 711 -33.56 -37.27 -41.07
CA LEU A 711 -34.29 -38.48 -41.44
C LEU A 711 -34.74 -39.18 -40.15
N VAL A 712 -35.87 -38.76 -39.61
CA VAL A 712 -36.52 -39.50 -38.52
C VAL A 712 -36.83 -40.95 -39.08
N LYS A 713 -36.26 -41.96 -38.42
CA LYS A 713 -36.60 -43.35 -38.72
C LYS A 713 -38.06 -43.56 -38.30
N GLU A 714 -38.95 -43.78 -39.31
CA GLU A 714 -40.31 -44.27 -39.09
C GLU A 714 -40.35 -45.52 -38.20
#